data_450eedf1b73ec01680943a00c20748dd
#
_entry.id   450eedf1b73ec01680943a00c20748dd
#
_cell.length_a   1.000
_cell.length_b   1.000
_cell.length_c   1.000
_cell.angle_alpha   90.00
_cell.angle_beta   90.00
_cell.angle_gamma   90.00
#
_symmetry.space_group_name_H-M   'P 1'
#
loop_
_entity.id
_entity.type
_entity.pdbx_description
1 polymer ?
#
loop_
_entity_poly.entity_id
_entity_poly.type
_entity_poly.pdbx_seq_one_letter_code
_entity_poly.pdbx_strand_id
1 'polypeptide(L)'
;MALRIRIPQSRSRHSLLFQLAVVALVCGAFATIALALTGGYYYLRYRGVVDARLQQPLFATTAKIYAAPREVRPGQHLLLAQVVRELRTAGYTDPSAATPSPLGTFASTDTSVDVHPGPQSYHSQDGALIRFSAGIVSSITDDHGQPLSSYELEPLLITGLSEDTSRTKRRLITYGEIPPNLVQAVLAIEDRRFFEHDGVNFTRLFSAALRDITTGRKAEGGSTLTMQLARGFFLTPEKRFKRKIIEIVITFQLEHRFTKQQIFEMYANEINLGQRGSFSIDGFGEAAQVYFGKDVRQLNLAECALLAGMIQRPNYFSPYRHPDRAMERRNVVLDAMVETGAVTKETAEATKLEPLHVSRESVDASDAPYFVDLVRDQLTQKLGDHDFNREGLRIYTSLDPDLQAAATAAVVQSLPIIDKQVDQRAARLHHSGPITYPQVALVALNPHTGQVLALVGGRSYGLSQLNHAVASRPTGSIFKPIVYASAFNTSLAGTLLPGYDSLFTPLTQLSDEQTTYEVNGQEYKPRNFEGEYHGEVTARFALMRSLNNATISLASLVGFDTVASLARDLGIASARATPAVAIGAYDATPLDMAGVYTAFANGGLKIDPWMVASVRTPSGDVITDYTPTSKQILDPRVAYLSTSMMEAVLQGKGTGAGVRNMGFTAPAAGKTGTEHDAWFAGYTTNLLCIVWVGNDDYTDIKIEGAHAAAPIWADFMKQAVALPQYSDTAEFTPPDGVQLEQIDSTTNLPADSTCSSDTYTAAFLNGTVPQATCSHPNADHRNFLQKIFGIGNKKPSQ
;
A
#
# COMPACT_ATOMS: atom_id res chain seq x y z
N MET A 1 54.10 60.71 84.82
CA MET A 1 53.92 59.24 84.86
C MET A 1 52.97 58.86 83.77
N ALA A 2 53.51 58.32 82.63
CA ALA A 2 52.64 57.98 81.43
C ALA A 2 52.49 56.46 81.42
N LEU A 3 51.20 56.00 81.57
CA LEU A 3 50.85 54.59 81.47
C LEU A 3 50.79 54.15 79.98
N ARG A 4 51.70 53.29 79.57
CA ARG A 4 51.69 52.68 78.28
C ARG A 4 50.85 51.37 78.36
N ILE A 5 49.63 51.34 77.76
CA ILE A 5 48.82 50.16 77.64
C ILE A 5 49.26 49.44 76.34
N ARG A 6 49.86 48.25 76.47
CA ARG A 6 50.15 47.35 75.33
C ARG A 6 48.90 46.52 75.03
N ILE A 7 48.29 46.71 73.87
CA ILE A 7 47.26 45.87 73.35
C ILE A 7 47.90 44.67 72.60
N PRO A 8 47.62 43.43 72.96
CA PRO A 8 48.17 42.27 72.26
C PRO A 8 47.44 42.07 70.94
N GLN A 9 48.17 42.29 69.84
CA GLN A 9 47.80 41.82 68.54
C GLN A 9 48.16 40.36 68.38
N SER A 10 47.25 39.43 68.55
CA SER A 10 47.31 38.06 68.02
C SER A 10 45.99 37.68 67.39
N ARG A 11 45.76 38.15 66.15
CA ARG A 11 44.79 37.51 65.30
C ARG A 11 45.44 36.27 64.74
N SER A 12 45.18 35.11 65.36
CA SER A 12 45.63 33.83 64.83
C SER A 12 45.01 33.56 63.46
N ARG A 13 45.81 33.18 62.43
CA ARG A 13 45.36 32.73 61.11
C ARG A 13 44.40 31.59 61.22
N HIS A 14 44.34 30.84 62.32
CA HIS A 14 43.36 29.78 62.61
C HIS A 14 41.88 30.28 62.77
N SER A 15 41.66 31.50 63.29
CA SER A 15 40.30 32.06 63.46
C SER A 15 39.70 32.44 62.14
N LEU A 16 40.49 32.91 61.17
CA LEU A 16 39.96 33.24 59.82
C LEU A 16 39.65 31.98 59.00
N LEU A 17 40.48 30.95 59.04
CA LEU A 17 40.20 29.67 58.44
C LEU A 17 38.98 28.98 59.03
N PHE A 18 38.81 29.06 60.36
CA PHE A 18 37.63 28.52 61.02
C PHE A 18 36.34 29.29 60.63
N GLN A 19 36.40 30.61 60.53
CA GLN A 19 35.24 31.42 60.05
C GLN A 19 34.89 31.12 58.56
N LEU A 20 35.93 30.97 57.70
CA LEU A 20 35.71 30.56 56.30
C LEU A 20 35.15 29.16 56.21
N ALA A 21 35.58 28.22 57.04
CA ALA A 21 35.06 26.87 57.10
C ALA A 21 33.57 26.86 57.57
N VAL A 22 33.22 27.63 58.58
CA VAL A 22 31.83 27.79 59.03
C VAL A 22 30.94 28.43 57.97
N VAL A 23 31.39 29.49 57.29
CA VAL A 23 30.66 30.10 56.17
C VAL A 23 30.49 29.14 55.03
N ALA A 24 31.52 28.40 54.68
CA ALA A 24 31.43 27.36 53.65
C ALA A 24 30.43 26.25 54.02
N LEU A 25 30.41 25.84 55.26
CA LEU A 25 29.50 24.84 55.78
C LEU A 25 28.03 25.34 55.81
N VAL A 26 27.81 26.61 56.21
CA VAL A 26 26.49 27.25 56.19
C VAL A 26 26.04 27.48 54.77
N CYS A 27 26.87 27.96 53.88
CA CYS A 27 26.55 28.09 52.46
C CYS A 27 26.27 26.71 51.82
N GLY A 28 27.03 25.69 52.18
CA GLY A 28 26.78 24.30 51.75
C GLY A 28 25.44 23.77 52.28
N ALA A 29 25.10 24.03 53.56
CA ALA A 29 23.80 23.66 54.13
C ALA A 29 22.64 24.39 53.41
N PHE A 30 22.74 25.72 53.21
CA PHE A 30 21.73 26.47 52.43
C PHE A 30 21.61 25.96 51.00
N ALA A 31 22.68 25.67 50.29
CA ALA A 31 22.67 25.12 48.95
C ALA A 31 21.98 23.74 48.92
N THR A 32 22.27 22.88 49.94
CA THR A 32 21.64 21.57 50.05
C THR A 32 20.13 21.67 50.31
N ILE A 33 19.72 22.58 51.21
CA ILE A 33 18.30 22.83 51.48
C ILE A 33 17.59 23.40 50.26
N ALA A 34 18.20 24.36 49.57
CA ALA A 34 17.63 24.92 48.32
C ALA A 34 17.50 23.87 47.24
N LEU A 35 18.49 22.98 47.08
CA LEU A 35 18.47 21.86 46.14
C LEU A 35 17.36 20.86 46.51
N ALA A 36 17.20 20.53 47.82
CA ALA A 36 16.14 19.63 48.30
C ALA A 36 14.73 20.21 48.09
N LEU A 37 14.55 21.51 48.37
CA LEU A 37 13.28 22.19 48.13
C LEU A 37 12.94 22.28 46.66
N THR A 38 13.91 22.59 45.82
CA THR A 38 13.76 22.66 44.36
C THR A 38 13.45 21.25 43.82
N GLY A 39 14.21 20.24 44.26
CA GLY A 39 13.97 18.84 43.87
C GLY A 39 12.60 18.35 44.30
N GLY A 40 12.19 18.64 45.57
CA GLY A 40 10.84 18.35 46.07
C GLY A 40 9.73 19.01 45.28
N TYR A 41 9.88 20.29 44.96
CA TYR A 41 8.92 21.02 44.09
C TYR A 41 8.79 20.35 42.72
N TYR A 42 9.88 20.05 42.05
CA TYR A 42 9.83 19.37 40.73
C TYR A 42 9.26 17.96 40.88
N TYR A 43 9.62 17.22 41.93
CA TYR A 43 9.06 15.88 42.19
C TYR A 43 7.53 15.91 42.31
N LEU A 44 6.98 16.80 43.12
CA LEU A 44 5.53 16.95 43.29
C LEU A 44 4.84 17.44 42.02
N ARG A 45 5.44 18.40 41.33
CA ARG A 45 4.89 18.93 40.09
C ARG A 45 4.80 17.85 38.98
N TYR A 46 5.87 17.07 38.80
CA TYR A 46 5.92 16.05 37.76
C TYR A 46 5.25 14.73 38.15
N ARG A 47 4.98 14.52 39.44
CA ARG A 47 4.20 13.38 39.90
C ARG A 47 2.80 13.36 39.26
N GLY A 48 2.12 14.49 39.22
CA GLY A 48 0.80 14.59 38.56
C GLY A 48 0.87 14.33 37.03
N VAL A 49 1.94 14.78 36.37
CA VAL A 49 2.15 14.53 34.94
C VAL A 49 2.40 13.03 34.67
N VAL A 50 3.22 12.41 35.52
CA VAL A 50 3.49 10.97 35.40
C VAL A 50 2.24 10.16 35.74
N ASP A 51 1.51 10.51 36.80
CA ASP A 51 0.29 9.81 37.19
C ASP A 51 -0.81 9.93 36.13
N ALA A 52 -1.00 11.11 35.54
CA ALA A 52 -1.95 11.33 34.45
C ALA A 52 -1.59 10.51 33.20
N ARG A 53 -0.29 10.41 32.88
CA ARG A 53 0.17 9.61 31.72
C ARG A 53 0.06 8.11 31.99
N LEU A 54 0.28 7.66 33.23
CA LEU A 54 0.18 6.26 33.65
C LEU A 54 -1.27 5.78 33.84
N GLN A 55 -2.22 6.69 33.99
CA GLN A 55 -3.66 6.36 33.96
C GLN A 55 -4.15 6.03 32.56
N GLN A 56 -3.45 6.48 31.54
CA GLN A 56 -3.64 6.04 30.16
C GLN A 56 -2.76 4.81 29.90
N PRO A 57 -3.15 3.88 29.03
CA PRO A 57 -2.26 2.81 28.60
C PRO A 57 -0.92 3.41 28.17
N LEU A 58 0.19 2.94 28.72
CA LEU A 58 1.55 3.45 28.43
C LEU A 58 1.89 3.38 26.96
N PHE A 59 1.46 2.31 26.34
CA PHE A 59 1.34 2.18 24.90
C PHE A 59 -0.16 2.20 24.67
N ALA A 60 -0.64 3.22 23.97
CA ALA A 60 -2.02 3.21 23.50
C ALA A 60 -2.25 1.84 22.85
N THR A 61 -3.31 1.15 23.26
CA THR A 61 -3.76 -0.05 22.58
C THR A 61 -4.20 0.42 21.19
N THR A 62 -3.20 0.51 20.30
CA THR A 62 -3.43 0.99 18.94
C THR A 62 -4.31 0.00 18.22
N ALA A 63 -5.37 0.49 17.59
CA ALA A 63 -6.11 -0.36 16.66
C ALA A 63 -5.13 -0.91 15.63
N LYS A 64 -5.24 -2.20 15.34
CA LYS A 64 -4.35 -2.92 14.42
C LYS A 64 -5.08 -3.16 13.12
N ILE A 65 -4.49 -2.73 12.01
CA ILE A 65 -5.01 -2.97 10.66
C ILE A 65 -4.28 -4.17 10.07
N TYR A 66 -5.06 -5.15 9.65
CA TYR A 66 -4.59 -6.39 9.04
C TYR A 66 -4.98 -6.45 7.56
N ALA A 67 -4.15 -7.09 6.76
CA ALA A 67 -4.44 -7.47 5.37
C ALA A 67 -5.58 -8.50 5.29
N ALA A 68 -6.03 -8.80 4.09
CA ALA A 68 -6.90 -9.94 3.87
C ALA A 68 -6.16 -11.26 4.20
N PRO A 69 -6.84 -12.23 4.81
CA PRO A 69 -6.27 -13.56 4.95
C PRO A 69 -6.04 -14.18 3.57
N ARG A 70 -4.88 -14.82 3.39
CA ARG A 70 -4.61 -15.57 2.15
C ARG A 70 -5.34 -16.92 2.20
N GLU A 71 -6.18 -17.15 1.22
CA GLU A 71 -6.79 -18.45 1.03
C GLU A 71 -5.85 -19.39 0.25
N VAL A 72 -5.59 -20.57 0.83
CA VAL A 72 -4.81 -21.66 0.22
C VAL A 72 -5.76 -22.77 -0.19
N ARG A 73 -5.64 -23.27 -1.43
CA ARG A 73 -6.50 -24.32 -1.99
C ARG A 73 -5.72 -25.48 -2.58
N PRO A 74 -6.20 -26.73 -2.51
CA PRO A 74 -5.62 -27.83 -3.24
C PRO A 74 -5.58 -27.53 -4.76
N GLY A 75 -4.47 -27.89 -5.41
CA GLY A 75 -4.21 -27.58 -6.83
C GLY A 75 -3.54 -26.24 -7.10
N GLN A 76 -3.45 -25.36 -6.12
CA GLN A 76 -2.84 -24.04 -6.26
C GLN A 76 -1.30 -24.16 -6.38
N HIS A 77 -0.70 -23.41 -7.31
CA HIS A 77 0.73 -23.22 -7.40
C HIS A 77 1.20 -22.30 -6.25
N LEU A 78 1.72 -22.89 -5.19
CA LEU A 78 2.21 -22.17 -4.02
C LEU A 78 3.39 -22.94 -3.43
N LEU A 79 4.51 -22.25 -3.18
CA LEU A 79 5.69 -22.86 -2.61
C LEU A 79 5.57 -23.00 -1.08
N LEU A 80 5.97 -24.12 -0.53
CA LEU A 80 6.05 -24.37 0.91
C LEU A 80 6.79 -23.22 1.63
N ALA A 81 7.93 -22.79 1.07
CA ALA A 81 8.74 -21.71 1.63
C ALA A 81 8.00 -20.36 1.69
N GLN A 82 7.02 -20.13 0.81
CA GLN A 82 6.18 -18.91 0.87
C GLN A 82 5.23 -18.98 2.06
N VAL A 83 4.55 -20.11 2.28
CA VAL A 83 3.64 -20.32 3.42
C VAL A 83 4.40 -20.22 4.75
N VAL A 84 5.57 -20.85 4.86
CA VAL A 84 6.44 -20.77 6.06
C VAL A 84 6.86 -19.31 6.34
N ARG A 85 7.24 -18.59 5.32
CA ARG A 85 7.61 -17.16 5.45
C ARG A 85 6.43 -16.33 5.92
N GLU A 86 5.25 -16.54 5.34
CA GLU A 86 4.03 -15.81 5.67
C GLU A 86 3.60 -16.06 7.12
N LEU A 87 3.58 -17.31 7.57
CA LEU A 87 3.29 -17.66 8.96
C LEU A 87 4.28 -17.01 9.95
N ARG A 88 5.58 -17.01 9.61
CA ARG A 88 6.57 -16.30 10.43
C ARG A 88 6.34 -14.79 10.47
N THR A 89 6.00 -14.19 9.34
CA THR A 89 5.70 -12.76 9.23
C THR A 89 4.44 -12.41 10.00
N ALA A 90 3.44 -13.28 10.01
CA ALA A 90 2.23 -13.14 10.82
C ALA A 90 2.50 -13.27 12.32
N GLY A 91 3.64 -13.87 12.72
CA GLY A 91 4.06 -14.00 14.12
C GLY A 91 3.91 -15.41 14.70
N TYR A 92 3.69 -16.42 13.87
CA TYR A 92 3.75 -17.82 14.29
C TYR A 92 5.20 -18.24 14.59
N THR A 93 5.39 -19.09 15.58
CA THR A 93 6.70 -19.60 15.98
C THR A 93 6.83 -21.09 15.73
N ASP A 94 8.07 -21.57 15.68
CA ASP A 94 8.36 -22.99 15.69
C ASP A 94 7.92 -23.61 17.04
N PRO A 95 7.38 -24.85 17.10
CA PRO A 95 6.97 -25.50 18.33
C PRO A 95 8.11 -25.66 19.36
N SER A 96 9.35 -25.70 18.90
CA SER A 96 10.56 -25.78 19.76
C SER A 96 11.00 -24.42 20.33
N ALA A 97 10.34 -23.31 19.98
CA ALA A 97 10.68 -21.99 20.49
C ALA A 97 10.54 -21.94 22.02
N ALA A 98 11.48 -21.27 22.67
CA ALA A 98 11.48 -21.13 24.15
C ALA A 98 10.19 -20.50 24.69
N THR A 99 9.53 -19.67 23.90
CA THR A 99 8.24 -19.03 24.19
C THR A 99 7.33 -19.14 22.97
N PRO A 100 6.32 -20.04 22.98
CA PRO A 100 5.36 -20.15 21.90
C PRO A 100 4.57 -18.85 21.69
N SER A 101 4.26 -18.56 20.44
CA SER A 101 3.45 -17.36 20.11
C SER A 101 1.99 -17.53 20.56
N PRO A 102 1.35 -16.51 21.11
CA PRO A 102 -0.07 -16.54 21.37
C PRO A 102 -0.94 -16.58 20.09
N LEU A 103 -0.35 -16.23 18.93
CA LEU A 103 -0.98 -16.38 17.61
C LEU A 103 -0.95 -17.83 17.12
N GLY A 104 0.05 -18.61 17.52
CA GLY A 104 0.15 -20.02 17.17
C GLY A 104 1.58 -20.49 16.86
N THR A 105 1.68 -21.77 16.55
CA THR A 105 2.91 -22.42 16.13
C THR A 105 2.71 -23.12 14.80
N PHE A 106 3.78 -23.42 14.10
CA PHE A 106 3.75 -24.25 12.91
C PHE A 106 4.98 -25.16 12.85
N ALA A 107 4.80 -26.37 12.34
CA ALA A 107 5.90 -27.27 12.03
C ALA A 107 5.99 -27.44 10.52
N SER A 108 7.22 -27.47 9.96
CA SER A 108 7.42 -27.69 8.53
C SER A 108 8.37 -28.85 8.27
N THR A 109 8.04 -29.63 7.25
CA THR A 109 8.89 -30.67 6.67
C THR A 109 9.26 -30.26 5.25
N ASP A 110 9.94 -31.13 4.50
CA ASP A 110 10.24 -30.87 3.07
C ASP A 110 8.97 -30.84 2.19
N THR A 111 7.85 -31.40 2.66
CA THR A 111 6.62 -31.61 1.87
C THR A 111 5.35 -31.14 2.55
N SER A 112 5.40 -30.65 3.77
CA SER A 112 4.20 -30.22 4.49
C SER A 112 4.47 -29.09 5.47
N VAL A 113 3.40 -28.35 5.76
CA VAL A 113 3.33 -27.34 6.83
C VAL A 113 2.13 -27.70 7.69
N ASP A 114 2.36 -27.88 8.99
CA ASP A 114 1.37 -28.18 9.99
C ASP A 114 1.13 -26.92 10.84
N VAL A 115 -0.06 -26.33 10.77
CA VAL A 115 -0.41 -25.05 11.37
C VAL A 115 -1.28 -25.27 12.60
N HIS A 116 -0.84 -24.75 13.73
CA HIS A 116 -1.57 -24.82 15.01
C HIS A 116 -1.86 -23.41 15.53
N PRO A 117 -3.06 -22.87 15.23
CA PRO A 117 -3.48 -21.55 15.70
C PRO A 117 -3.55 -21.47 17.23
N GLY A 118 -3.12 -20.34 17.77
CA GLY A 118 -3.20 -20.05 19.19
C GLY A 118 -4.46 -19.28 19.58
N PRO A 119 -4.64 -18.96 20.88
CA PRO A 119 -5.84 -18.30 21.39
C PRO A 119 -6.05 -16.88 20.89
N GLN A 120 -5.02 -16.25 20.29
CA GLN A 120 -5.10 -14.92 19.67
C GLN A 120 -5.12 -14.94 18.14
N SER A 121 -5.16 -16.12 17.53
CA SER A 121 -5.28 -16.28 16.08
C SER A 121 -6.60 -15.72 15.54
N TYR A 122 -6.60 -15.37 14.27
CA TYR A 122 -7.79 -15.04 13.49
C TYR A 122 -8.77 -16.24 13.42
N HIS A 123 -8.27 -17.47 13.40
CA HIS A 123 -8.98 -18.71 13.12
C HIS A 123 -9.52 -19.45 14.33
N SER A 124 -9.62 -18.88 15.50
CA SER A 124 -10.27 -19.52 16.66
C SER A 124 -9.82 -20.96 16.96
N GLN A 125 -8.55 -21.30 16.68
CA GLN A 125 -7.89 -22.59 16.96
C GLN A 125 -8.12 -23.71 15.93
N ASP A 126 -8.70 -23.46 14.78
CA ASP A 126 -8.81 -24.48 13.74
C ASP A 126 -7.47 -24.63 13.00
N GLY A 127 -6.76 -25.73 13.26
CA GLY A 127 -5.49 -26.09 12.64
C GLY A 127 -5.62 -26.73 11.27
N ALA A 128 -4.53 -26.78 10.52
CA ALA A 128 -4.50 -27.45 9.22
C ALA A 128 -3.13 -28.01 8.85
N LEU A 129 -3.12 -29.20 8.27
CA LEU A 129 -1.96 -29.80 7.65
C LEU A 129 -2.02 -29.60 6.13
N ILE A 130 -1.14 -28.73 5.61
CA ILE A 130 -1.02 -28.39 4.20
C ILE A 130 0.12 -29.23 3.60
N ARG A 131 -0.18 -30.05 2.58
CA ARG A 131 0.83 -30.88 1.88
C ARG A 131 1.13 -30.31 0.51
N PHE A 132 2.38 -30.45 0.10
CA PHE A 132 2.91 -29.91 -1.16
C PHE A 132 3.53 -31.03 -1.99
N SER A 133 3.40 -30.94 -3.31
CA SER A 133 4.06 -31.82 -4.28
C SER A 133 4.42 -30.97 -5.51
N ALA A 134 5.69 -30.98 -5.89
CA ALA A 134 6.20 -30.23 -7.06
C ALA A 134 5.80 -28.73 -7.13
N GLY A 135 5.75 -28.06 -5.97
CA GLY A 135 5.38 -26.64 -5.91
C GLY A 135 3.87 -26.35 -6.01
N ILE A 136 3.06 -27.40 -5.85
CA ILE A 136 1.59 -27.31 -5.84
C ILE A 136 1.10 -27.80 -4.48
N VAL A 137 0.06 -27.17 -3.96
CA VAL A 137 -0.68 -27.67 -2.78
C VAL A 137 -1.44 -28.93 -3.18
N SER A 138 -0.98 -30.09 -2.67
CA SER A 138 -1.55 -31.38 -3.05
C SER A 138 -2.82 -31.72 -2.27
N SER A 139 -2.88 -31.37 -0.98
CA SER A 139 -4.04 -31.58 -0.13
C SER A 139 -3.97 -30.71 1.13
N ILE A 140 -5.12 -30.43 1.70
CA ILE A 140 -5.27 -29.75 3.00
C ILE A 140 -6.18 -30.60 3.85
N THR A 141 -5.82 -30.85 5.12
CA THR A 141 -6.65 -31.57 6.08
C THR A 141 -6.70 -30.81 7.40
N ASP A 142 -7.82 -30.90 8.10
CA ASP A 142 -7.94 -30.35 9.45
C ASP A 142 -7.18 -31.20 10.49
N ASP A 143 -7.23 -30.79 11.78
CA ASP A 143 -6.61 -31.49 12.92
C ASP A 143 -7.18 -32.90 13.14
N HIS A 144 -8.35 -33.21 12.56
CA HIS A 144 -9.01 -34.54 12.61
C HIS A 144 -8.72 -35.39 11.36
N GLY A 145 -7.90 -34.86 10.41
CA GLY A 145 -7.57 -35.54 9.18
C GLY A 145 -8.66 -35.44 8.09
N GLN A 146 -9.72 -34.63 8.29
CA GLN A 146 -10.74 -34.43 7.27
C GLN A 146 -10.24 -33.51 6.16
N PRO A 147 -10.56 -33.78 4.89
CA PRO A 147 -10.11 -32.93 3.79
C PRO A 147 -10.83 -31.58 3.83
N LEU A 148 -10.05 -30.49 3.66
CA LEU A 148 -10.53 -29.13 3.52
C LEU A 148 -10.44 -28.70 2.04
N SER A 149 -11.46 -27.98 1.58
CA SER A 149 -11.48 -27.36 0.23
C SER A 149 -10.56 -26.14 0.15
N SER A 150 -10.36 -25.46 1.27
CA SER A 150 -9.45 -24.33 1.41
C SER A 150 -9.07 -24.12 2.89
N TYR A 151 -7.99 -23.37 3.10
CA TYR A 151 -7.58 -22.87 4.42
C TYR A 151 -7.06 -21.45 4.30
N GLU A 152 -7.51 -20.57 5.17
CA GLU A 152 -7.02 -19.20 5.22
C GLU A 152 -5.80 -19.10 6.15
N LEU A 153 -4.72 -18.50 5.71
CA LEU A 153 -3.56 -18.21 6.57
C LEU A 153 -3.85 -17.01 7.47
N GLU A 154 -3.08 -16.89 8.56
CA GLU A 154 -3.18 -15.74 9.48
C GLU A 154 -2.95 -14.43 8.72
N PRO A 155 -3.86 -13.43 8.85
CA PRO A 155 -3.73 -12.15 8.19
C PRO A 155 -2.49 -11.38 8.64
N LEU A 156 -1.77 -10.78 7.69
CA LEU A 156 -0.58 -9.99 7.98
C LEU A 156 -0.94 -8.64 8.61
N LEU A 157 -0.21 -8.23 9.64
CA LEU A 157 -0.36 -6.89 10.21
C LEU A 157 0.18 -5.85 9.23
N ILE A 158 -0.68 -4.93 8.76
CA ILE A 158 -0.28 -3.79 7.94
C ILE A 158 0.33 -2.70 8.83
N THR A 159 -0.42 -2.21 9.81
CA THR A 159 0.03 -1.12 10.71
C THR A 159 -0.83 -1.04 11.97
N GLY A 160 -0.35 -0.27 12.96
CA GLY A 160 -1.17 0.22 14.07
C GLY A 160 -1.64 1.65 13.83
N LEU A 161 -2.88 1.97 14.19
CA LEU A 161 -3.38 3.34 14.21
C LEU A 161 -3.06 3.97 15.56
N SER A 162 -2.30 5.08 15.58
CA SER A 162 -1.98 5.86 16.77
C SER A 162 -2.78 7.17 16.77
N GLU A 163 -3.06 7.74 17.96
CA GLU A 163 -3.73 9.04 18.11
C GLU A 163 -2.94 10.20 17.48
N ASP A 164 -1.61 10.10 17.49
CA ASP A 164 -0.76 11.07 16.82
C ASP A 164 -0.72 10.81 15.31
N THR A 165 -0.71 11.88 14.54
CA THR A 165 -0.54 11.87 13.08
C THR A 165 0.80 11.23 12.63
N SER A 166 1.69 10.89 13.58
CA SER A 166 2.90 10.11 13.34
C SER A 166 2.53 8.64 13.20
N ARG A 167 2.65 8.11 12.00
CA ARG A 167 2.49 6.67 11.74
C ARG A 167 3.66 5.93 12.37
N THR A 168 3.42 5.36 13.55
CA THR A 168 4.38 4.50 14.23
C THR A 168 3.95 3.06 14.07
N LYS A 169 4.81 2.24 13.48
CA LYS A 169 4.66 0.79 13.54
C LYS A 169 5.28 0.31 14.85
N ARG A 170 4.50 -0.42 15.62
CA ARG A 170 4.93 -0.94 16.92
C ARG A 170 4.31 -2.31 17.18
N ARG A 171 5.15 -3.32 17.34
CA ARG A 171 4.76 -4.64 17.84
C ARG A 171 5.13 -4.71 19.30
N LEU A 172 4.14 -4.66 20.17
CA LEU A 172 4.38 -4.73 21.63
C LEU A 172 4.86 -6.13 22.00
N ILE A 173 5.91 -6.16 22.82
CA ILE A 173 6.53 -7.38 23.33
C ILE A 173 6.61 -7.29 24.84
N THR A 174 6.40 -8.41 25.53
CA THR A 174 6.61 -8.54 26.97
C THR A 174 8.09 -8.84 27.28
N TYR A 175 8.54 -8.57 28.51
CA TYR A 175 9.92 -8.86 28.91
C TYR A 175 10.30 -10.34 28.69
N GLY A 176 9.36 -11.26 28.91
CA GLY A 176 9.57 -12.70 28.70
C GLY A 176 9.75 -13.10 27.24
N GLU A 177 9.32 -12.28 26.30
CA GLU A 177 9.49 -12.50 24.86
C GLU A 177 10.82 -11.97 24.32
N ILE A 178 11.55 -11.16 25.09
CA ILE A 178 12.83 -10.58 24.68
C ILE A 178 13.94 -11.62 24.84
N PRO A 179 14.67 -11.98 23.77
CA PRO A 179 15.78 -12.91 23.88
C PRO A 179 16.85 -12.44 24.89
N PRO A 180 17.39 -13.31 25.75
CA PRO A 180 18.45 -12.95 26.68
C PRO A 180 19.64 -12.26 26.03
N ASN A 181 20.02 -12.68 24.80
CA ASN A 181 21.10 -12.07 24.04
C ASN A 181 20.81 -10.59 23.69
N LEU A 182 19.53 -10.24 23.41
CA LEU A 182 19.16 -8.85 23.13
C LEU A 182 19.21 -8.00 24.40
N VAL A 183 18.71 -8.52 25.52
CA VAL A 183 18.86 -7.83 26.83
C VAL A 183 20.33 -7.55 27.12
N GLN A 184 21.19 -8.56 27.02
CA GLN A 184 22.61 -8.42 27.31
C GLN A 184 23.31 -7.47 26.33
N ALA A 185 22.97 -7.50 25.03
CA ALA A 185 23.54 -6.59 24.04
C ALA A 185 23.18 -5.12 24.35
N VAL A 186 21.94 -4.84 24.70
CA VAL A 186 21.49 -3.49 25.10
C VAL A 186 22.18 -3.04 26.37
N LEU A 187 22.25 -3.90 27.40
CA LEU A 187 22.94 -3.57 28.67
C LEU A 187 24.43 -3.31 28.46
N ALA A 188 25.10 -4.14 27.67
CA ALA A 188 26.55 -4.03 27.43
C ALA A 188 26.93 -2.67 26.80
N ILE A 189 26.08 -2.13 25.91
CA ILE A 189 26.38 -0.91 25.18
C ILE A 189 25.75 0.35 25.78
N GLU A 190 24.56 0.27 26.39
CA GLU A 190 23.82 1.42 26.89
C GLU A 190 23.97 1.60 28.41
N ASP A 191 23.79 0.54 29.20
CA ASP A 191 23.75 0.65 30.68
C ASP A 191 24.15 -0.65 31.39
N ARG A 192 25.46 -0.91 31.49
CA ARG A 192 26.04 -2.16 32.03
C ARG A 192 25.57 -2.51 33.45
N ARG A 193 25.14 -1.54 34.25
CA ARG A 193 24.73 -1.69 35.63
C ARG A 193 23.26 -1.39 35.88
N PHE A 194 22.43 -1.54 34.84
CA PHE A 194 21.02 -1.22 34.87
C PHE A 194 20.26 -1.91 36.02
N PHE A 195 20.54 -3.18 36.27
CA PHE A 195 19.93 -3.93 37.36
C PHE A 195 20.48 -3.62 38.77
N GLU A 196 21.57 -2.85 38.88
CA GLU A 196 22.27 -2.58 40.14
C GLU A 196 21.99 -1.18 40.71
N HIS A 197 21.58 -0.21 39.88
CA HIS A 197 21.36 1.17 40.34
C HIS A 197 19.89 1.55 40.35
N ASP A 198 19.51 2.54 41.17
CA ASP A 198 18.15 3.06 41.28
C ASP A 198 17.88 4.19 40.27
N GLY A 199 18.04 3.89 38.99
CA GLY A 199 17.70 4.76 37.86
C GLY A 199 18.77 5.75 37.41
N VAL A 200 19.63 6.21 38.29
CA VAL A 200 20.70 7.16 37.99
C VAL A 200 22.07 6.60 38.43
N ASN A 201 23.00 6.52 37.48
CA ASN A 201 24.38 6.16 37.81
C ASN A 201 25.22 7.42 38.08
N PHE A 202 25.27 7.86 39.36
CA PHE A 202 25.94 9.09 39.76
C PHE A 202 27.44 9.09 39.47
N THR A 203 28.11 7.95 39.57
CA THR A 203 29.56 7.84 39.28
C THR A 203 29.82 8.07 37.77
N ARG A 204 28.98 7.51 36.89
CA ARG A 204 29.06 7.70 35.44
C ARG A 204 28.66 9.13 35.04
N LEU A 205 27.64 9.70 35.69
CA LEU A 205 27.20 11.07 35.46
C LEU A 205 28.28 12.09 35.81
N PHE A 206 28.94 11.90 36.98
CA PHE A 206 30.02 12.76 37.44
C PHE A 206 31.28 12.64 36.55
N SER A 207 31.69 11.42 36.18
CA SER A 207 32.81 11.20 35.29
C SER A 207 32.57 11.76 33.88
N ALA A 208 31.34 11.68 33.35
CA ALA A 208 30.98 12.31 32.09
C ALA A 208 31.00 13.83 32.16
N ALA A 209 30.47 14.43 33.24
CA ALA A 209 30.53 15.87 33.47
C ALA A 209 31.98 16.40 33.60
N LEU A 210 32.85 15.67 34.31
CA LEU A 210 34.28 16.02 34.45
C LEU A 210 35.00 15.95 33.09
N ARG A 211 34.69 14.96 32.28
CA ARG A 211 35.27 14.78 30.94
C ARG A 211 34.82 15.86 29.98
N ASP A 212 33.53 16.27 30.03
CA ASP A 212 32.95 17.37 29.23
C ASP A 212 33.69 18.70 29.55
N ILE A 213 33.95 18.95 30.84
CA ILE A 213 34.69 20.13 31.29
C ILE A 213 36.18 20.09 30.85
N THR A 214 36.80 18.92 30.90
CA THR A 214 38.26 18.81 30.60
C THR A 214 38.56 18.74 29.11
N THR A 215 37.62 18.20 28.29
CA THR A 215 37.84 18.00 26.85
C THR A 215 37.18 19.06 25.98
N GLY A 216 36.29 19.89 26.55
CA GLY A 216 35.49 20.88 25.79
C GLY A 216 34.54 20.27 24.75
N ARG A 217 34.42 18.94 24.70
CA ARG A 217 33.53 18.19 23.81
C ARG A 217 32.49 17.51 24.67
N LYS A 218 31.25 17.52 24.22
CA LYS A 218 30.16 16.76 24.86
C LYS A 218 30.49 15.27 24.83
N ALA A 219 30.88 14.71 25.98
CA ALA A 219 31.14 13.28 26.11
C ALA A 219 29.82 12.53 26.04
N GLU A 220 29.73 11.55 25.16
CA GLU A 220 28.61 10.63 25.06
C GLU A 220 28.60 9.69 26.27
N GLY A 221 27.41 9.38 26.86
CA GLY A 221 27.27 8.20 27.69
C GLY A 221 26.91 8.34 29.16
N GLY A 222 26.42 9.49 29.63
CA GLY A 222 26.00 9.66 31.04
C GLY A 222 24.54 9.34 31.37
N SER A 223 23.71 8.93 30.42
CA SER A 223 22.29 8.64 30.63
C SER A 223 22.05 7.14 30.79
N THR A 224 21.21 6.74 31.75
CA THR A 224 20.76 5.36 31.98
C THR A 224 19.57 5.01 31.06
N LEU A 225 19.21 3.73 30.96
CA LEU A 225 18.02 3.28 30.21
C LEU A 225 16.73 3.94 30.74
N THR A 226 16.58 4.03 32.08
CA THR A 226 15.42 4.68 32.69
C THR A 226 15.37 6.18 32.36
N MET A 227 16.52 6.87 32.29
CA MET A 227 16.59 8.27 31.85
C MET A 227 16.20 8.43 30.38
N GLN A 228 16.59 7.49 29.52
CA GLN A 228 16.20 7.49 28.12
C GLN A 228 14.69 7.28 27.97
N LEU A 229 14.14 6.34 28.73
CA LEU A 229 12.70 6.08 28.80
C LEU A 229 11.93 7.32 29.29
N ALA A 230 12.38 7.94 30.40
CA ALA A 230 11.77 9.17 30.94
C ALA A 230 11.75 10.29 29.88
N ARG A 231 12.80 10.40 29.07
CA ARG A 231 12.89 11.37 28.00
C ARG A 231 11.92 11.08 26.86
N GLY A 232 11.80 9.82 26.41
CA GLY A 232 10.92 9.41 25.32
C GLY A 232 9.44 9.64 25.66
N PHE A 233 9.00 9.20 26.83
CA PHE A 233 7.59 9.21 27.22
C PHE A 233 7.04 10.53 27.75
N PHE A 234 7.87 11.36 28.39
CA PHE A 234 7.39 12.48 29.21
C PHE A 234 7.94 13.85 28.80
N LEU A 235 8.90 13.93 27.88
CA LEU A 235 9.60 15.18 27.59
C LEU A 235 9.68 15.48 26.08
N THR A 236 9.53 16.75 25.75
CA THR A 236 9.71 17.26 24.38
C THR A 236 11.19 17.35 23.99
N PRO A 237 11.54 17.33 22.66
CA PRO A 237 12.93 17.29 22.18
C PRO A 237 13.83 18.49 22.53
N GLU A 238 13.33 19.52 23.20
CA GLU A 238 14.09 20.74 23.49
C GLU A 238 15.37 20.50 24.35
N LYS A 239 16.51 20.96 23.86
CA LYS A 239 17.81 20.81 24.53
C LYS A 239 18.07 21.91 25.54
N ARG A 240 17.58 21.77 26.78
CA ARG A 240 17.86 22.71 27.90
C ARG A 240 18.36 21.96 29.12
N PHE A 241 19.25 22.59 29.93
CA PHE A 241 19.71 22.03 31.19
C PHE A 241 18.56 21.67 32.14
N LYS A 242 17.50 22.43 32.13
CA LYS A 242 16.26 22.18 32.89
C LYS A 242 15.67 20.80 32.58
N ARG A 243 15.72 20.36 31.30
CA ARG A 243 15.22 19.03 30.90
C ARG A 243 15.98 17.90 31.61
N LYS A 244 17.33 18.01 31.78
CA LYS A 244 18.11 16.97 32.43
C LYS A 244 17.74 16.77 33.90
N ILE A 245 17.41 17.85 34.61
CA ILE A 245 16.90 17.77 35.98
C ILE A 245 15.54 17.05 36.02
N ILE A 246 14.66 17.38 35.07
CA ILE A 246 13.34 16.75 34.97
C ILE A 246 13.45 15.27 34.63
N GLU A 247 14.36 14.90 33.68
CA GLU A 247 14.67 13.51 33.37
C GLU A 247 15.02 12.72 34.64
N ILE A 248 15.91 13.25 35.48
CA ILE A 248 16.32 12.62 36.76
C ILE A 248 15.15 12.46 37.72
N VAL A 249 14.32 13.50 37.85
CA VAL A 249 13.14 13.46 38.72
C VAL A 249 12.13 12.41 38.26
N ILE A 250 11.84 12.35 36.97
CA ILE A 250 10.93 11.33 36.41
C ILE A 250 11.53 9.93 36.54
N THR A 251 12.85 9.79 36.31
CA THR A 251 13.56 8.53 36.46
C THR A 251 13.35 7.93 37.85
N PHE A 252 13.52 8.70 38.92
CA PHE A 252 13.23 8.22 40.29
C PHE A 252 11.79 7.82 40.47
N GLN A 253 10.86 8.52 39.84
CA GLN A 253 9.44 8.16 39.96
C GLN A 253 9.11 6.86 39.25
N LEU A 254 9.75 6.59 38.09
CA LEU A 254 9.58 5.33 37.37
C LEU A 254 10.18 4.15 38.15
N GLU A 255 11.40 4.29 38.64
CA GLU A 255 12.08 3.26 39.43
C GLU A 255 11.36 2.91 40.74
N HIS A 256 10.64 3.88 41.32
CA HIS A 256 9.83 3.63 42.52
C HIS A 256 8.52 2.89 42.22
N ARG A 257 8.02 2.96 40.99
CA ARG A 257 6.71 2.38 40.58
C ARG A 257 6.82 1.06 39.85
N PHE A 258 7.92 0.84 39.13
CA PHE A 258 8.10 -0.28 38.23
C PHE A 258 9.32 -1.10 38.59
N THR A 259 9.26 -2.39 38.34
CA THR A 259 10.43 -3.28 38.44
C THR A 259 11.39 -3.01 37.28
N LYS A 260 12.66 -3.39 37.40
CA LYS A 260 13.65 -3.30 36.34
C LYS A 260 13.23 -4.00 35.06
N GLN A 261 12.56 -5.14 35.16
CA GLN A 261 12.02 -5.87 34.01
C GLN A 261 10.92 -5.08 33.31
N GLN A 262 9.99 -4.47 34.06
CA GLN A 262 8.95 -3.62 33.49
C GLN A 262 9.53 -2.35 32.85
N ILE A 263 10.55 -1.74 33.43
CA ILE A 263 11.24 -0.59 32.85
C ILE A 263 11.95 -0.99 31.54
N PHE A 264 12.60 -2.16 31.52
CA PHE A 264 13.24 -2.67 30.30
C PHE A 264 12.19 -2.99 29.22
N GLU A 265 11.07 -3.59 29.57
CA GLU A 265 9.95 -3.87 28.65
C GLU A 265 9.42 -2.58 28.04
N MET A 266 9.15 -1.55 28.85
CA MET A 266 8.73 -0.25 28.36
C MET A 266 9.78 0.36 27.42
N TYR A 267 11.04 0.28 27.77
CA TYR A 267 12.15 0.75 26.91
C TYR A 267 12.22 -0.01 25.59
N ALA A 268 12.11 -1.33 25.64
CA ALA A 268 12.18 -2.20 24.48
C ALA A 268 11.05 -1.94 23.47
N ASN A 269 9.91 -1.45 23.95
CA ASN A 269 8.76 -1.08 23.12
C ASN A 269 8.79 0.37 22.63
N GLU A 270 9.56 1.26 23.27
CA GLU A 270 9.59 2.70 22.94
C GLU A 270 10.74 3.12 22.04
N ILE A 271 11.86 2.42 22.15
CA ILE A 271 13.09 2.86 21.48
C ILE A 271 12.93 2.96 19.96
N ASN A 272 13.30 4.14 19.40
CA ASN A 272 13.32 4.32 17.95
C ASN A 272 14.55 3.63 17.35
N LEU A 273 14.33 2.81 16.33
CA LEU A 273 15.35 2.03 15.63
C LEU A 273 15.46 2.39 14.15
N GLY A 274 14.91 3.54 13.74
CA GLY A 274 15.06 4.08 12.40
C GLY A 274 13.76 4.48 11.74
N GLN A 275 13.85 4.70 10.44
CA GLN A 275 12.74 5.02 9.57
C GLN A 275 12.79 4.19 8.32
N ARG A 276 11.62 3.76 7.86
CA ARG A 276 11.44 3.13 6.57
C ARG A 276 10.26 3.78 5.84
N GLY A 277 10.55 4.41 4.70
CA GLY A 277 9.55 5.27 4.05
C GLY A 277 9.09 6.39 4.98
N SER A 278 7.80 6.52 5.16
CA SER A 278 7.16 7.49 6.05
C SER A 278 6.95 7.00 7.49
N PHE A 279 7.32 5.74 7.79
CA PHE A 279 7.09 5.14 9.11
C PHE A 279 8.33 5.17 10.00
N SER A 280 8.11 5.49 11.28
CA SER A 280 9.07 5.29 12.36
C SER A 280 9.05 3.81 12.77
N ILE A 281 10.22 3.23 12.98
CA ILE A 281 10.39 1.86 13.49
C ILE A 281 10.64 1.99 14.99
N ASP A 282 9.60 1.74 15.78
CA ASP A 282 9.66 1.88 17.23
C ASP A 282 9.49 0.53 17.93
N GLY A 283 10.42 0.24 18.82
CA GLY A 283 10.52 -1.00 19.57
C GLY A 283 11.24 -2.13 18.83
N PHE A 284 11.80 -3.07 19.62
CA PHE A 284 12.54 -4.21 19.08
C PHE A 284 11.65 -5.21 18.36
N GLY A 285 10.37 -5.33 18.74
CA GLY A 285 9.43 -6.22 18.06
C GLY A 285 9.21 -5.83 16.60
N GLU A 286 8.99 -4.54 16.32
CA GLU A 286 8.85 -4.04 14.96
C GLU A 286 10.19 -4.05 14.22
N ALA A 287 11.28 -3.70 14.89
CA ALA A 287 12.61 -3.70 14.28
C ALA A 287 13.03 -5.12 13.83
N ALA A 288 12.72 -6.15 14.61
CA ALA A 288 13.00 -7.54 14.26
C ALA A 288 12.26 -7.95 12.97
N GLN A 289 11.00 -7.55 12.86
CA GLN A 289 10.20 -7.81 11.67
C GLN A 289 10.72 -7.04 10.45
N VAL A 290 10.99 -5.74 10.61
CA VAL A 290 11.40 -4.88 9.50
C VAL A 290 12.78 -5.27 8.98
N TYR A 291 13.75 -5.47 9.87
CA TYR A 291 15.13 -5.70 9.44
C TYR A 291 15.43 -7.16 9.10
N PHE A 292 14.73 -8.13 9.72
CA PHE A 292 15.06 -9.55 9.57
C PHE A 292 13.91 -10.42 9.09
N GLY A 293 12.67 -9.90 9.03
CA GLY A 293 11.48 -10.68 8.69
C GLY A 293 11.16 -11.77 9.73
N LYS A 294 11.51 -11.54 11.00
CA LYS A 294 11.41 -12.52 12.09
C LYS A 294 10.68 -11.93 13.29
N ASP A 295 10.05 -12.82 14.06
CA ASP A 295 9.63 -12.47 15.41
C ASP A 295 10.87 -12.20 16.30
N VAL A 296 10.73 -11.27 17.27
CA VAL A 296 11.84 -10.90 18.17
C VAL A 296 12.43 -12.10 18.91
N ARG A 297 11.60 -13.10 19.24
CA ARG A 297 12.01 -14.35 19.91
C ARG A 297 12.97 -15.20 19.10
N GLN A 298 13.03 -15.02 17.79
CA GLN A 298 13.84 -15.80 16.83
C GLN A 298 15.17 -15.11 16.47
N LEU A 299 15.47 -13.96 17.06
CA LEU A 299 16.70 -13.23 16.78
C LEU A 299 17.94 -14.00 17.27
N ASN A 300 18.94 -14.13 16.39
CA ASN A 300 20.23 -14.67 16.73
C ASN A 300 21.15 -13.61 17.38
N LEU A 301 22.34 -13.99 17.82
CA LEU A 301 23.29 -13.10 18.51
C LEU A 301 23.72 -11.91 17.63
N ALA A 302 24.01 -12.14 16.34
CA ALA A 302 24.43 -11.10 15.41
C ALA A 302 23.32 -10.05 15.20
N GLU A 303 22.06 -10.49 15.08
CA GLU A 303 20.89 -9.65 14.93
C GLU A 303 20.59 -8.85 16.20
N CYS A 304 20.69 -9.48 17.38
CA CYS A 304 20.56 -8.81 18.68
C CYS A 304 21.60 -7.69 18.85
N ALA A 305 22.87 -7.99 18.53
CA ALA A 305 23.96 -7.01 18.61
C ALA A 305 23.77 -5.85 17.62
N LEU A 306 23.25 -6.13 16.42
CA LEU A 306 22.96 -5.09 15.43
C LEU A 306 21.87 -4.14 15.94
N LEU A 307 20.73 -4.66 16.41
CA LEU A 307 19.64 -3.82 16.94
C LEU A 307 20.09 -2.96 18.12
N ALA A 308 20.84 -3.53 19.08
CA ALA A 308 21.41 -2.78 20.19
C ALA A 308 22.39 -1.69 19.71
N GLY A 309 23.16 -1.97 18.67
CA GLY A 309 24.08 -1.00 18.08
C GLY A 309 23.41 0.18 17.39
N MET A 310 22.21 -0.04 16.83
CA MET A 310 21.46 0.99 16.12
C MET A 310 20.87 2.06 17.04
N ILE A 311 20.65 1.77 18.33
CA ILE A 311 20.00 2.67 19.32
C ILE A 311 20.60 4.08 19.30
N GLN A 312 21.92 4.20 19.21
CA GLN A 312 22.62 5.47 19.31
C GLN A 312 22.29 6.44 18.16
N ARG A 313 22.24 5.94 16.91
CA ARG A 313 21.98 6.71 15.69
C ARG A 313 21.27 5.83 14.64
N PRO A 314 19.99 5.56 14.77
CA PRO A 314 19.30 4.53 13.98
C PRO A 314 19.44 4.73 12.46
N ASN A 315 19.21 5.96 11.97
CA ASN A 315 19.32 6.26 10.53
C ASN A 315 20.76 6.21 10.00
N TYR A 316 21.76 6.53 10.85
CA TYR A 316 23.17 6.51 10.49
C TYR A 316 23.74 5.10 10.43
N PHE A 317 23.24 4.19 11.27
CA PHE A 317 23.60 2.78 11.33
C PHE A 317 22.57 1.88 10.64
N SER A 318 21.70 2.45 9.79
CA SER A 318 20.71 1.66 9.06
C SER A 318 21.37 0.61 8.18
N PRO A 319 21.06 -0.69 8.35
CA PRO A 319 21.68 -1.74 7.56
C PRO A 319 21.25 -1.71 6.09
N TYR A 320 20.14 -1.05 5.76
CA TYR A 320 19.69 -0.83 4.38
C TYR A 320 20.47 0.26 3.66
N ARG A 321 20.78 1.37 4.37
CA ARG A 321 21.44 2.55 3.79
C ARG A 321 22.95 2.51 3.92
N HIS A 322 23.45 1.94 5.02
CA HIS A 322 24.86 1.98 5.40
C HIS A 322 25.30 0.63 6.01
N PRO A 323 25.28 -0.48 5.23
CA PRO A 323 25.55 -1.83 5.75
C PRO A 323 26.92 -1.94 6.42
N ASP A 324 27.97 -1.28 5.88
CA ASP A 324 29.31 -1.32 6.45
C ASP A 324 29.37 -0.71 7.86
N ARG A 325 28.74 0.46 8.04
CA ARG A 325 28.65 1.13 9.35
C ARG A 325 27.82 0.32 10.35
N ALA A 326 26.76 -0.31 9.87
CA ALA A 326 25.92 -1.19 10.67
C ALA A 326 26.72 -2.39 11.17
N MET A 327 27.53 -3.00 10.31
CA MET A 327 28.42 -4.11 10.64
C MET A 327 29.50 -3.70 11.64
N GLU A 328 30.19 -2.58 11.41
CA GLU A 328 31.17 -2.04 12.36
C GLU A 328 30.55 -1.80 13.74
N ARG A 329 29.36 -1.21 13.77
CA ARG A 329 28.66 -0.91 15.03
C ARG A 329 28.19 -2.18 15.75
N ARG A 330 27.70 -3.19 15.03
CA ARG A 330 27.40 -4.54 15.56
C ARG A 330 28.62 -5.12 16.25
N ASN A 331 29.79 -5.06 15.60
CA ASN A 331 31.02 -5.61 16.14
C ASN A 331 31.45 -4.90 17.44
N VAL A 332 31.29 -3.57 17.55
CA VAL A 332 31.49 -2.82 18.79
C VAL A 332 30.57 -3.32 19.93
N VAL A 333 29.34 -3.68 19.64
CA VAL A 333 28.42 -4.26 20.63
C VAL A 333 28.90 -5.63 21.07
N LEU A 334 29.32 -6.49 20.14
CA LEU A 334 29.89 -7.81 20.47
C LEU A 334 31.10 -7.70 21.36
N ASP A 335 32.03 -6.75 21.11
CA ASP A 335 33.15 -6.47 21.99
C ASP A 335 32.72 -6.04 23.40
N ALA A 336 31.72 -5.17 23.49
CA ALA A 336 31.16 -4.76 24.78
C ALA A 336 30.50 -5.93 25.52
N MET A 337 29.86 -6.87 24.79
CA MET A 337 29.29 -8.09 25.39
C MET A 337 30.40 -9.03 25.94
N VAL A 338 31.56 -9.10 25.29
CA VAL A 338 32.72 -9.83 25.81
C VAL A 338 33.27 -9.16 27.09
N GLU A 339 33.39 -7.82 27.10
CA GLU A 339 33.84 -7.05 28.27
C GLU A 339 32.92 -7.24 29.49
N THR A 340 31.62 -7.43 29.26
CA THR A 340 30.63 -7.69 30.33
C THR A 340 30.51 -9.16 30.71
N GLY A 341 31.20 -10.07 30.01
CA GLY A 341 31.09 -11.52 30.20
C GLY A 341 29.79 -12.15 29.70
N ALA A 342 29.01 -11.39 28.91
CA ALA A 342 27.74 -11.89 28.35
C ALA A 342 27.95 -12.97 27.28
N VAL A 343 29.05 -12.88 26.53
CA VAL A 343 29.47 -13.87 25.54
C VAL A 343 30.97 -14.14 25.65
N THR A 344 31.41 -15.32 25.20
CA THR A 344 32.84 -15.62 25.14
C THR A 344 33.53 -14.89 23.99
N LYS A 345 34.83 -14.71 24.05
CA LYS A 345 35.58 -14.06 22.97
C LYS A 345 35.49 -14.87 21.67
N GLU A 346 35.56 -16.19 21.78
CA GLU A 346 35.47 -17.10 20.64
C GLU A 346 34.12 -16.96 19.92
N THR A 347 33.02 -16.91 20.67
CA THR A 347 31.67 -16.72 20.14
C THR A 347 31.56 -15.36 19.46
N ALA A 348 32.05 -14.30 20.08
CA ALA A 348 32.01 -12.96 19.50
C ALA A 348 32.81 -12.86 18.20
N GLU A 349 34.03 -13.42 18.14
CA GLU A 349 34.83 -13.42 16.91
C GLU A 349 34.18 -14.24 15.80
N ALA A 350 33.58 -15.38 16.10
CA ALA A 350 32.82 -16.16 15.12
C ALA A 350 31.62 -15.35 14.57
N THR A 351 30.84 -14.70 15.44
CA THR A 351 29.68 -13.91 15.07
C THR A 351 30.04 -12.66 14.26
N LYS A 352 31.22 -12.05 14.49
CA LYS A 352 31.72 -10.93 13.69
C LYS A 352 31.97 -11.29 12.22
N LEU A 353 32.27 -12.55 11.94
CA LEU A 353 32.48 -13.04 10.57
C LEU A 353 31.16 -13.28 9.83
N GLU A 354 30.04 -13.36 10.52
CA GLU A 354 28.73 -13.53 9.90
C GLU A 354 28.35 -12.29 9.07
N PRO A 355 27.86 -12.47 7.81
CA PRO A 355 27.32 -11.37 7.02
C PRO A 355 26.05 -10.81 7.64
N LEU A 356 25.68 -9.58 7.26
CA LEU A 356 24.38 -9.02 7.63
C LEU A 356 23.27 -9.70 6.80
N HIS A 357 22.47 -10.53 7.45
CA HIS A 357 21.27 -11.14 6.84
C HIS A 357 20.07 -10.21 7.01
N VAL A 358 20.02 -9.11 6.23
CA VAL A 358 18.90 -8.17 6.25
C VAL A 358 17.86 -8.61 5.25
N SER A 359 16.62 -8.73 5.68
CA SER A 359 15.51 -9.07 4.80
C SER A 359 15.27 -7.92 3.81
N ARG A 360 15.51 -8.16 2.54
CA ARG A 360 15.18 -7.20 1.46
C ARG A 360 13.73 -7.28 1.04
N GLU A 361 13.06 -8.38 1.36
CA GLU A 361 11.72 -8.73 0.86
C GLU A 361 10.57 -8.30 1.75
N SER A 362 10.81 -7.87 2.96
CA SER A 362 9.78 -7.15 3.70
C SER A 362 9.62 -5.74 3.13
N VAL A 363 9.57 -5.61 1.80
CA VAL A 363 8.93 -4.48 1.16
C VAL A 363 7.47 -4.60 1.53
N ASP A 364 7.20 -4.09 2.56
CA ASP A 364 6.06 -3.44 3.12
C ASP A 364 4.80 -3.57 2.24
N ALA A 365 4.21 -4.76 2.30
CA ALA A 365 2.76 -4.88 2.21
C ALA A 365 2.09 -3.88 3.16
N SER A 366 2.80 -3.49 4.18
CA SER A 366 2.47 -2.49 5.16
C SER A 366 2.62 -1.03 4.69
N ASP A 367 3.17 -0.76 3.52
CA ASP A 367 3.28 0.59 2.95
C ASP A 367 2.16 0.87 1.95
N ALA A 368 0.91 0.56 2.31
CA ALA A 368 -0.28 1.06 1.62
C ALA A 368 -0.83 2.31 2.33
N PRO A 369 -0.05 3.41 2.46
CA PRO A 369 -0.42 4.51 3.33
C PRO A 369 -1.72 5.19 2.90
N TYR A 370 -1.96 5.32 1.62
CA TYR A 370 -3.20 5.87 1.07
C TYR A 370 -4.40 4.95 1.32
N PHE A 371 -4.19 3.63 1.26
CA PHE A 371 -5.22 2.65 1.61
C PHE A 371 -5.58 2.72 3.10
N VAL A 372 -4.57 2.79 3.97
CA VAL A 372 -4.76 2.91 5.43
C VAL A 372 -5.51 4.20 5.80
N ASP A 373 -5.25 5.32 5.11
CA ASP A 373 -6.01 6.55 5.32
C ASP A 373 -7.50 6.37 4.99
N LEU A 374 -7.81 5.72 3.86
CA LEU A 374 -9.21 5.46 3.49
C LEU A 374 -9.89 4.48 4.45
N VAL A 375 -9.17 3.46 4.94
CA VAL A 375 -9.67 2.57 5.99
C VAL A 375 -10.04 3.37 7.25
N ARG A 376 -9.16 4.26 7.69
CA ARG A 376 -9.43 5.14 8.84
C ARG A 376 -10.66 6.02 8.62
N ASP A 377 -10.77 6.63 7.45
CA ASP A 377 -11.90 7.50 7.10
C ASP A 377 -13.23 6.70 7.07
N GLN A 378 -13.23 5.49 6.48
CA GLN A 378 -14.39 4.59 6.51
C GLN A 378 -14.79 4.18 7.93
N LEU A 379 -13.80 3.87 8.78
CA LEU A 379 -14.07 3.52 10.18
C LEU A 379 -14.68 4.69 10.94
N THR A 380 -14.14 5.89 10.76
CA THR A 380 -14.66 7.11 11.39
C THR A 380 -16.13 7.37 10.99
N GLN A 381 -16.45 7.16 9.71
CA GLN A 381 -17.83 7.32 9.24
C GLN A 381 -18.79 6.23 9.77
N LYS A 382 -18.33 4.99 9.92
CA LYS A 382 -19.17 3.85 10.32
C LYS A 382 -19.34 3.73 11.83
N LEU A 383 -18.26 3.93 12.58
CA LEU A 383 -18.23 3.73 14.03
C LEU A 383 -18.49 5.04 14.81
N GLY A 384 -18.57 6.20 14.13
CA GLY A 384 -18.85 7.49 14.75
C GLY A 384 -17.78 7.88 15.77
N ASP A 385 -18.24 8.29 16.96
CA ASP A 385 -17.37 8.75 18.07
C ASP A 385 -16.68 7.61 18.85
N HIS A 386 -16.75 6.35 18.37
CA HIS A 386 -15.98 5.28 18.98
C HIS A 386 -14.49 5.58 18.86
N ASP A 387 -13.81 5.63 20.00
CA ASP A 387 -12.37 5.82 20.07
C ASP A 387 -11.66 4.49 19.80
N PHE A 388 -11.68 4.06 18.53
CA PHE A 388 -11.09 2.79 18.11
C PHE A 388 -9.59 2.70 18.43
N ASN A 389 -8.91 3.83 18.65
CA ASN A 389 -7.51 3.85 19.07
C ASN A 389 -7.34 3.41 20.54
N ARG A 390 -8.32 3.70 21.40
CA ARG A 390 -8.27 3.30 22.82
C ARG A 390 -8.74 1.88 23.05
N GLU A 391 -9.59 1.35 22.18
CA GLU A 391 -10.18 0.02 22.33
C GLU A 391 -9.27 -1.12 21.86
N GLY A 392 -8.16 -0.81 21.19
CA GLY A 392 -7.20 -1.82 20.69
C GLY A 392 -7.81 -2.76 19.65
N LEU A 393 -8.72 -2.24 18.81
CA LEU A 393 -9.50 -3.02 17.86
C LEU A 393 -8.61 -3.72 16.81
N ARG A 394 -9.07 -4.86 16.33
CA ARG A 394 -8.51 -5.59 15.19
C ARG A 394 -9.36 -5.30 13.96
N ILE A 395 -8.77 -4.64 12.97
CA ILE A 395 -9.43 -4.21 11.74
C ILE A 395 -8.89 -5.06 10.60
N TYR A 396 -9.72 -5.93 10.06
CA TYR A 396 -9.40 -6.77 8.92
C TYR A 396 -9.87 -6.09 7.65
N THR A 397 -8.99 -6.03 6.67
CA THR A 397 -9.21 -5.31 5.41
C THR A 397 -9.23 -6.25 4.22
N SER A 398 -9.53 -5.70 3.05
CA SER A 398 -9.48 -6.40 1.77
C SER A 398 -8.11 -6.37 1.10
N LEU A 399 -7.09 -5.68 1.67
CA LEU A 399 -5.79 -5.50 1.04
C LEU A 399 -5.08 -6.83 0.80
N ASP A 400 -4.70 -7.08 -0.45
CA ASP A 400 -3.78 -8.17 -0.80
C ASP A 400 -2.35 -7.63 -0.82
N PRO A 401 -1.46 -8.09 0.08
CA PRO A 401 -0.09 -7.61 0.17
C PRO A 401 0.75 -7.81 -1.10
N ASP A 402 0.54 -8.92 -1.82
CA ASP A 402 1.29 -9.22 -3.04
C ASP A 402 0.86 -8.30 -4.18
N LEU A 403 -0.46 -8.08 -4.33
CA LEU A 403 -0.98 -7.12 -5.31
C LEU A 403 -0.58 -5.68 -4.98
N GLN A 404 -0.58 -5.31 -3.70
CA GLN A 404 -0.12 -3.99 -3.29
C GLN A 404 1.37 -3.78 -3.62
N ALA A 405 2.20 -4.79 -3.40
CA ALA A 405 3.61 -4.75 -3.77
C ALA A 405 3.78 -4.61 -5.29
N ALA A 406 3.02 -5.36 -6.09
CA ALA A 406 3.02 -5.28 -7.54
C ALA A 406 2.56 -3.91 -8.04
N ALA A 407 1.51 -3.33 -7.43
CA ALA A 407 1.00 -2.00 -7.77
C ALA A 407 2.04 -0.89 -7.49
N THR A 408 2.67 -0.95 -6.31
CA THR A 408 3.73 -0.01 -5.94
C THR A 408 4.93 -0.14 -6.88
N ALA A 409 5.35 -1.37 -7.20
CA ALA A 409 6.46 -1.62 -8.12
C ALA A 409 6.17 -1.09 -9.53
N ALA A 410 4.99 -1.35 -10.09
CA ALA A 410 4.58 -0.87 -11.41
C ALA A 410 4.59 0.66 -11.50
N VAL A 411 4.08 1.34 -10.47
CA VAL A 411 4.12 2.81 -10.39
C VAL A 411 5.56 3.30 -10.33
N VAL A 412 6.37 2.80 -9.39
CA VAL A 412 7.77 3.25 -9.18
C VAL A 412 8.63 3.02 -10.43
N GLN A 413 8.45 1.90 -11.14
CA GLN A 413 9.19 1.60 -12.37
C GLN A 413 8.79 2.50 -13.54
N SER A 414 7.53 2.93 -13.60
CA SER A 414 7.02 3.76 -14.68
C SER A 414 7.33 5.26 -14.50
N LEU A 415 7.50 5.73 -13.26
CA LEU A 415 7.74 7.16 -12.98
C LEU A 415 8.93 7.75 -13.75
N PRO A 416 10.12 7.12 -13.85
CA PRO A 416 11.24 7.68 -14.61
C PRO A 416 10.94 7.81 -16.12
N ILE A 417 10.07 6.94 -16.65
CA ILE A 417 9.69 6.97 -18.07
C ILE A 417 8.79 8.18 -18.34
N ILE A 418 7.82 8.42 -17.45
CA ILE A 418 6.91 9.56 -17.51
C ILE A 418 7.70 10.87 -17.34
N ASP A 419 8.58 10.93 -16.33
CA ASP A 419 9.42 12.10 -16.04
C ASP A 419 10.27 12.47 -17.23
N LYS A 420 10.90 11.48 -17.89
CA LYS A 420 11.67 11.69 -19.11
C LYS A 420 10.84 12.29 -20.25
N GLN A 421 9.57 11.90 -20.40
CA GLN A 421 8.69 12.50 -21.41
C GLN A 421 8.39 13.96 -21.08
N VAL A 422 8.15 14.28 -19.80
CA VAL A 422 7.95 15.65 -19.32
C VAL A 422 9.19 16.50 -19.55
N ASP A 423 10.38 15.99 -19.19
CA ASP A 423 11.67 16.67 -19.38
C ASP A 423 11.95 16.95 -20.87
N GLN A 424 11.77 15.96 -21.73
CA GLN A 424 11.96 16.11 -23.18
C GLN A 424 11.04 17.16 -23.77
N ARG A 425 9.80 17.24 -23.27
CA ARG A 425 8.87 18.26 -23.69
C ARG A 425 9.26 19.64 -23.17
N ALA A 426 9.59 19.77 -21.87
CA ALA A 426 10.06 21.01 -21.29
C ALA A 426 11.27 21.57 -22.05
N ALA A 427 12.22 20.70 -22.41
CA ALA A 427 13.37 21.05 -23.23
C ALA A 427 12.98 21.54 -24.64
N ARG A 428 12.03 20.88 -25.32
CA ARG A 428 11.54 21.30 -26.66
C ARG A 428 10.86 22.66 -26.62
N LEU A 429 10.15 22.96 -25.52
CA LEU A 429 9.44 24.23 -25.33
C LEU A 429 10.33 25.32 -24.72
N HIS A 430 11.62 25.06 -24.47
CA HIS A 430 12.56 25.96 -23.81
C HIS A 430 12.01 26.50 -22.46
N HIS A 431 11.33 25.61 -21.71
CA HIS A 431 10.75 25.96 -20.43
C HIS A 431 11.85 26.37 -19.43
N SER A 432 11.75 27.55 -18.81
CA SER A 432 12.77 28.13 -17.92
C SER A 432 12.38 28.08 -16.42
N GLY A 433 11.21 27.53 -16.10
CA GLY A 433 10.72 27.40 -14.73
C GLY A 433 10.98 26.03 -14.10
N PRO A 434 10.56 25.82 -12.84
CA PRO A 434 10.57 24.50 -12.22
C PRO A 434 9.63 23.56 -12.99
N ILE A 435 10.07 22.32 -13.19
CA ILE A 435 9.28 21.29 -13.85
C ILE A 435 8.40 20.61 -12.80
N THR A 436 7.10 20.55 -13.05
CA THR A 436 6.14 19.77 -12.25
C THR A 436 5.98 18.40 -12.88
N TYR A 437 6.13 17.34 -12.08
CA TYR A 437 5.93 15.97 -12.54
C TYR A 437 4.55 15.46 -12.11
N PRO A 438 3.82 14.74 -12.98
CA PRO A 438 2.47 14.30 -12.70
C PRO A 438 2.43 13.26 -11.58
N GLN A 439 1.34 13.23 -10.84
CA GLN A 439 0.99 12.22 -9.85
C GLN A 439 0.44 10.98 -10.54
N VAL A 440 0.32 9.89 -9.78
CA VAL A 440 -0.22 8.62 -10.26
C VAL A 440 -1.19 8.05 -9.22
N ALA A 441 -2.34 7.58 -9.66
CA ALA A 441 -3.20 6.73 -8.85
C ALA A 441 -3.41 5.38 -9.54
N LEU A 442 -3.44 4.31 -8.75
CA LEU A 442 -3.80 2.97 -9.18
C LEU A 442 -4.76 2.37 -8.17
N VAL A 443 -5.90 1.87 -8.65
CA VAL A 443 -6.89 1.14 -7.84
C VAL A 443 -7.13 -0.21 -8.49
N ALA A 444 -6.85 -1.28 -7.75
CA ALA A 444 -7.13 -2.64 -8.19
C ALA A 444 -8.16 -3.30 -7.27
N LEU A 445 -9.17 -3.94 -7.84
CA LEU A 445 -10.22 -4.61 -7.09
C LEU A 445 -10.63 -5.94 -7.73
N ASN A 446 -11.29 -6.78 -6.91
CA ASN A 446 -11.98 -7.96 -7.40
C ASN A 446 -13.36 -7.54 -7.98
N PRO A 447 -13.61 -7.76 -9.29
CA PRO A 447 -14.86 -7.30 -9.93
C PRO A 447 -16.10 -8.01 -9.40
N HIS A 448 -15.98 -9.21 -8.79
CA HIS A 448 -17.10 -9.99 -8.31
C HIS A 448 -17.50 -9.68 -6.86
N THR A 449 -16.59 -9.13 -6.08
CA THR A 449 -16.79 -8.85 -4.65
C THR A 449 -16.70 -7.37 -4.31
N GLY A 450 -16.09 -6.54 -5.15
CA GLY A 450 -15.82 -5.13 -4.88
C GLY A 450 -14.66 -4.87 -3.89
N GLN A 451 -13.97 -5.91 -3.45
CA GLN A 451 -12.80 -5.80 -2.57
C GLN A 451 -11.69 -4.99 -3.23
N VAL A 452 -11.29 -3.88 -2.62
CA VAL A 452 -10.12 -3.11 -3.06
C VAL A 452 -8.88 -3.86 -2.57
N LEU A 453 -8.19 -4.50 -3.51
CA LEU A 453 -7.05 -5.40 -3.23
C LEU A 453 -5.72 -4.67 -3.19
N ALA A 454 -5.58 -3.58 -3.95
CA ALA A 454 -4.40 -2.71 -3.94
C ALA A 454 -4.77 -1.27 -4.26
N LEU A 455 -4.05 -0.31 -3.65
CA LEU A 455 -4.29 1.10 -3.89
C LEU A 455 -2.99 1.91 -3.74
N VAL A 456 -2.67 2.66 -4.79
CA VAL A 456 -1.61 3.68 -4.80
C VAL A 456 -2.27 5.03 -5.07
N GLY A 457 -2.07 6.00 -4.20
CA GLY A 457 -2.72 7.32 -4.29
C GLY A 457 -1.81 8.47 -4.72
N GLY A 458 -0.54 8.21 -5.00
CA GLY A 458 0.42 9.24 -5.43
C GLY A 458 1.81 8.68 -5.68
N ARG A 459 2.72 9.52 -6.18
CA ARG A 459 4.13 9.17 -6.45
C ARG A 459 4.92 8.82 -5.19
N SER A 460 4.66 9.54 -4.12
CA SER A 460 5.36 9.40 -2.84
C SER A 460 4.51 9.97 -1.73
N TYR A 461 4.08 9.13 -0.83
CA TYR A 461 3.30 9.54 0.34
C TYR A 461 4.07 10.51 1.25
N GLY A 462 5.39 10.35 1.36
CA GLY A 462 6.25 11.22 2.15
C GLY A 462 6.35 12.66 1.61
N LEU A 463 6.09 12.87 0.32
CA LEU A 463 6.09 14.20 -0.33
C LEU A 463 4.68 14.79 -0.41
N SER A 464 3.66 13.99 -0.68
CA SER A 464 2.27 14.41 -0.76
C SER A 464 1.36 13.33 -0.18
N GLN A 465 0.52 13.71 0.79
CA GLN A 465 -0.50 12.85 1.39
C GLN A 465 -1.85 12.96 0.65
N LEU A 466 -1.93 13.80 -0.38
CA LEU A 466 -3.12 13.89 -1.22
C LEU A 466 -3.36 12.56 -1.94
N ASN A 467 -4.50 11.93 -1.65
CA ASN A 467 -4.86 10.64 -2.22
C ASN A 467 -5.65 10.83 -3.53
N HIS A 468 -4.95 10.68 -4.65
CA HIS A 468 -5.57 10.84 -5.98
C HIS A 468 -6.52 9.69 -6.34
N ALA A 469 -6.49 8.56 -5.63
CA ALA A 469 -7.47 7.49 -5.83
C ALA A 469 -8.91 7.94 -5.50
N VAL A 470 -9.07 8.99 -4.70
CA VAL A 470 -10.35 9.61 -4.32
C VAL A 470 -10.44 11.09 -4.72
N ALA A 471 -9.54 11.58 -5.55
CA ALA A 471 -9.62 12.92 -6.12
C ALA A 471 -10.52 12.92 -7.34
N SER A 472 -11.53 13.81 -7.36
CA SER A 472 -12.46 13.98 -8.48
C SER A 472 -11.76 14.58 -9.69
N ARG A 473 -11.87 13.92 -10.85
CA ARG A 473 -11.27 14.31 -12.12
C ARG A 473 -12.20 13.99 -13.28
N PRO A 474 -12.21 14.77 -14.37
CA PRO A 474 -12.91 14.38 -15.58
C PRO A 474 -12.44 13.02 -16.05
N THR A 475 -13.42 12.14 -16.37
CA THR A 475 -13.13 10.75 -16.70
C THR A 475 -12.57 10.57 -18.09
N GLY A 476 -12.78 11.56 -18.95
CA GLY A 476 -12.37 11.48 -20.35
C GLY A 476 -12.95 10.25 -21.04
N SER A 477 -12.22 9.73 -22.00
CA SER A 477 -12.71 8.64 -22.87
C SER A 477 -12.91 7.29 -22.17
N ILE A 478 -12.54 7.10 -20.89
CA ILE A 478 -12.93 5.89 -20.14
C ILE A 478 -14.43 5.87 -19.82
N PHE A 479 -15.14 6.98 -20.02
CA PHE A 479 -16.61 7.07 -19.93
C PHE A 479 -17.32 6.42 -21.13
N LYS A 480 -16.71 6.41 -22.33
CA LYS A 480 -17.36 6.01 -23.58
C LYS A 480 -18.07 4.66 -23.55
N PRO A 481 -17.56 3.60 -22.90
CA PRO A 481 -18.28 2.33 -22.78
C PRO A 481 -19.70 2.46 -22.25
N ILE A 482 -20.01 3.48 -21.42
CA ILE A 482 -21.35 3.76 -20.89
C ILE A 482 -22.29 4.21 -22.03
N VAL A 483 -21.81 5.00 -22.99
CA VAL A 483 -22.56 5.43 -24.17
C VAL A 483 -22.94 4.23 -25.03
N TYR A 484 -21.98 3.32 -25.29
CA TYR A 484 -22.22 2.12 -26.08
C TYR A 484 -23.15 1.13 -25.35
N ALA A 485 -23.02 0.98 -24.04
CA ALA A 485 -23.95 0.20 -23.23
C ALA A 485 -25.37 0.76 -23.27
N SER A 486 -25.52 2.10 -23.25
CA SER A 486 -26.81 2.75 -23.42
C SER A 486 -27.45 2.41 -24.79
N ALA A 487 -26.66 2.40 -25.86
CA ALA A 487 -27.12 2.02 -27.20
C ALA A 487 -27.49 0.51 -27.29
N PHE A 488 -26.72 -0.38 -26.67
CA PHE A 488 -27.06 -1.80 -26.57
C PHE A 488 -28.32 -2.03 -25.74
N ASN A 489 -28.58 -1.23 -24.70
CA ASN A 489 -29.85 -1.27 -23.96
C ASN A 489 -31.08 -0.95 -24.87
N THR A 490 -30.93 0.02 -25.81
CA THR A 490 -32.04 0.30 -26.76
C THR A 490 -32.29 -0.88 -27.69
N SER A 491 -31.21 -1.55 -28.16
CA SER A 491 -31.32 -2.75 -29.00
C SER A 491 -31.95 -3.92 -28.27
N LEU A 492 -31.57 -4.11 -27.00
CA LEU A 492 -32.18 -5.15 -26.15
C LEU A 492 -33.67 -4.91 -25.93
N ALA A 493 -34.09 -3.65 -25.85
CA ALA A 493 -35.49 -3.26 -25.76
C ALA A 493 -36.24 -3.36 -27.12
N GLY A 494 -35.57 -3.73 -28.21
CA GLY A 494 -36.11 -3.77 -29.55
C GLY A 494 -36.39 -2.39 -30.18
N THR A 495 -35.75 -1.34 -29.66
CA THR A 495 -35.92 0.04 -30.10
C THR A 495 -34.87 0.41 -31.13
N LEU A 496 -35.28 0.91 -32.28
CA LEU A 496 -34.40 1.42 -33.33
C LEU A 496 -33.84 2.81 -32.93
N LEU A 497 -32.60 3.05 -33.26
CA LEU A 497 -32.05 4.41 -33.18
C LEU A 497 -32.66 5.31 -34.26
N PRO A 498 -32.88 6.60 -34.00
CA PRO A 498 -33.42 7.52 -35.00
C PRO A 498 -32.61 7.50 -36.30
N GLY A 499 -33.32 7.25 -37.44
CA GLY A 499 -32.70 7.21 -38.78
C GLY A 499 -32.06 5.87 -39.16
N TYR A 500 -32.21 4.82 -38.34
CA TYR A 500 -31.70 3.47 -38.61
C TYR A 500 -32.83 2.48 -38.84
N ASP A 501 -32.64 1.56 -39.77
CA ASP A 501 -33.61 0.49 -40.12
C ASP A 501 -33.33 -0.83 -39.37
N SER A 502 -32.24 -0.91 -38.61
CA SER A 502 -31.83 -2.07 -37.85
C SER A 502 -31.44 -1.69 -36.41
N LEU A 503 -31.47 -2.66 -35.52
CA LEU A 503 -31.03 -2.50 -34.14
C LEU A 503 -29.53 -2.18 -34.08
N PHE A 504 -29.13 -1.44 -33.07
CA PHE A 504 -27.72 -1.09 -32.87
C PHE A 504 -26.84 -2.34 -32.61
N THR A 505 -25.74 -2.44 -33.36
CA THR A 505 -24.77 -3.53 -33.28
C THR A 505 -23.33 -2.96 -33.32
N PRO A 506 -22.30 -3.76 -33.06
CA PRO A 506 -20.90 -3.33 -33.24
C PRO A 506 -20.58 -2.85 -34.67
N LEU A 507 -21.35 -3.25 -35.67
CA LEU A 507 -21.19 -2.89 -37.08
C LEU A 507 -22.01 -1.68 -37.51
N THR A 508 -22.88 -1.15 -36.65
CA THR A 508 -23.66 0.05 -36.94
C THR A 508 -22.77 1.19 -37.36
N GLN A 509 -23.06 1.80 -38.53
CA GLN A 509 -22.28 2.93 -39.04
C GLN A 509 -22.64 4.20 -38.26
N LEU A 510 -21.65 4.91 -37.82
CA LEU A 510 -21.76 6.17 -37.08
C LEU A 510 -20.98 7.26 -37.80
N SER A 511 -21.54 8.46 -37.84
CA SER A 511 -20.85 9.61 -38.43
C SER A 511 -19.76 10.14 -37.50
N ASP A 512 -18.49 10.18 -37.98
CA ASP A 512 -17.35 10.81 -37.32
C ASP A 512 -17.03 12.19 -37.93
N GLU A 513 -18.04 12.86 -38.43
CA GLU A 513 -17.88 14.23 -38.97
C GLU A 513 -18.00 15.26 -37.83
N GLN A 514 -17.32 16.39 -38.03
CA GLN A 514 -17.41 17.49 -37.07
C GLN A 514 -18.81 18.10 -37.06
N THR A 515 -19.51 17.94 -35.95
CA THR A 515 -20.86 18.47 -35.74
C THR A 515 -20.86 19.58 -34.71
N THR A 516 -21.69 20.61 -34.93
CA THR A 516 -21.90 21.69 -33.96
C THR A 516 -23.15 21.40 -33.14
N TYR A 517 -23.04 21.45 -31.84
CA TYR A 517 -24.14 21.32 -30.87
C TYR A 517 -24.39 22.66 -30.22
N GLU A 518 -25.63 22.95 -29.87
CA GLU A 518 -25.98 24.12 -29.07
C GLU A 518 -26.15 23.71 -27.61
N VAL A 519 -25.40 24.31 -26.70
CA VAL A 519 -25.44 24.04 -25.26
C VAL A 519 -25.59 25.37 -24.53
N ASN A 520 -26.73 25.60 -23.85
CA ASN A 520 -27.00 26.84 -23.14
C ASN A 520 -26.80 28.13 -23.97
N GLY A 521 -27.15 28.08 -25.26
CA GLY A 521 -27.01 29.21 -26.17
C GLY A 521 -25.58 29.45 -26.68
N GLN A 522 -24.65 28.52 -26.43
CA GLN A 522 -23.30 28.53 -26.96
C GLN A 522 -23.05 27.37 -27.91
N GLU A 523 -22.29 27.64 -28.97
CA GLU A 523 -21.86 26.59 -29.88
C GLU A 523 -20.78 25.72 -29.23
N TYR A 524 -20.99 24.43 -29.23
CA TYR A 524 -20.04 23.40 -28.85
C TYR A 524 -19.62 22.58 -30.07
N LYS A 525 -18.34 22.66 -30.42
CA LYS A 525 -17.75 22.00 -31.59
C LYS A 525 -16.66 21.00 -31.14
N PRO A 526 -17.05 19.78 -30.78
CA PRO A 526 -16.06 18.75 -30.34
C PRO A 526 -15.11 18.40 -31.51
N ARG A 527 -13.89 17.99 -31.15
CA ARG A 527 -12.89 17.52 -32.11
C ARG A 527 -12.38 16.14 -31.67
N ASN A 528 -12.01 15.34 -32.65
CA ASN A 528 -11.20 14.15 -32.36
C ASN A 528 -9.82 14.57 -31.87
N PHE A 529 -9.18 13.73 -31.08
CA PHE A 529 -7.92 14.06 -30.40
C PHE A 529 -6.81 14.43 -31.41
N GLU A 530 -6.68 13.70 -32.53
CA GLU A 530 -5.70 13.93 -33.58
C GLU A 530 -6.18 14.99 -34.60
N GLY A 531 -7.42 15.47 -34.46
CA GLY A 531 -8.02 16.43 -35.41
C GLY A 531 -8.41 15.80 -36.75
N GLU A 532 -8.34 14.47 -36.87
CA GLU A 532 -8.74 13.71 -38.07
C GLU A 532 -10.20 13.25 -37.97
N TYR A 533 -10.86 13.19 -39.10
CA TYR A 533 -12.26 12.73 -39.24
C TYR A 533 -12.34 11.60 -40.26
N HIS A 534 -13.14 10.58 -39.98
CA HIS A 534 -13.15 9.32 -40.70
C HIS A 534 -14.44 9.11 -41.52
N GLY A 535 -15.38 10.07 -41.54
CA GLY A 535 -16.69 9.91 -42.19
C GLY A 535 -17.54 8.85 -41.46
N GLU A 536 -18.12 7.94 -42.25
CA GLU A 536 -18.92 6.83 -41.68
C GLU A 536 -18.00 5.71 -41.21
N VAL A 537 -18.13 5.33 -39.89
CA VAL A 537 -17.31 4.31 -39.24
C VAL A 537 -18.20 3.35 -38.46
N THR A 538 -17.76 2.09 -38.33
CA THR A 538 -18.48 1.15 -37.45
C THR A 538 -18.40 1.57 -35.98
N ALA A 539 -19.43 1.28 -35.20
CA ALA A 539 -19.46 1.53 -33.77
C ALA A 539 -18.24 0.89 -33.04
N ARG A 540 -17.85 -0.33 -33.45
CA ARG A 540 -16.66 -1.01 -32.94
C ARG A 540 -15.38 -0.21 -33.23
N PHE A 541 -15.20 0.28 -34.46
CA PHE A 541 -14.03 1.08 -34.85
C PHE A 541 -14.00 2.39 -34.07
N ALA A 542 -15.16 3.05 -33.93
CA ALA A 542 -15.28 4.30 -33.19
C ALA A 542 -14.85 4.17 -31.73
N LEU A 543 -15.25 3.09 -31.01
CA LEU A 543 -14.81 2.83 -29.63
C LEU A 543 -13.33 2.42 -29.60
N MET A 544 -12.90 1.55 -30.50
CA MET A 544 -11.53 1.04 -30.62
C MET A 544 -10.51 2.19 -30.83
N ARG A 545 -10.86 3.15 -31.68
CA ARG A 545 -10.05 4.36 -31.95
C ARG A 545 -10.36 5.53 -31.03
N SER A 546 -11.35 5.36 -30.15
CA SER A 546 -11.74 6.40 -29.18
C SER A 546 -12.23 7.71 -29.85
N LEU A 547 -12.94 7.62 -30.99
CA LEU A 547 -13.41 8.79 -31.74
C LEU A 547 -14.45 9.57 -30.94
N ASN A 548 -14.25 10.90 -30.84
CA ASN A 548 -15.14 11.75 -30.05
C ASN A 548 -16.44 12.00 -30.78
N ASN A 549 -16.34 12.42 -32.06
CA ASN A 549 -17.53 12.82 -32.81
C ASN A 549 -18.49 11.64 -33.05
N ALA A 550 -17.99 10.48 -33.45
CA ALA A 550 -18.80 9.27 -33.58
C ALA A 550 -19.50 8.88 -32.27
N THR A 551 -18.82 9.03 -31.11
CA THR A 551 -19.41 8.72 -29.80
C THR A 551 -20.47 9.76 -29.38
N ILE A 552 -20.24 11.05 -29.64
CA ILE A 552 -21.25 12.09 -29.37
C ILE A 552 -22.45 11.93 -30.31
N SER A 553 -22.22 11.59 -31.59
CA SER A 553 -23.29 11.27 -32.53
C SER A 553 -24.16 10.13 -32.01
N LEU A 554 -23.54 9.02 -31.56
CA LEU A 554 -24.26 7.90 -30.92
C LEU A 554 -25.04 8.34 -29.68
N ALA A 555 -24.41 9.11 -28.78
CA ALA A 555 -25.08 9.62 -27.57
C ALA A 555 -26.28 10.53 -27.89
N SER A 556 -26.21 11.30 -28.98
CA SER A 556 -27.32 12.11 -29.49
C SER A 556 -28.50 11.25 -29.97
N LEU A 557 -28.19 10.15 -30.63
CA LEU A 557 -29.24 9.21 -31.13
C LEU A 557 -29.87 8.44 -29.99
N VAL A 558 -29.12 8.06 -28.96
CA VAL A 558 -29.64 7.38 -27.76
C VAL A 558 -30.40 8.36 -26.86
N GLY A 559 -30.01 9.61 -26.87
CA GLY A 559 -30.42 10.67 -25.95
C GLY A 559 -29.42 10.90 -24.81
N PHE A 560 -28.94 12.14 -24.66
CA PHE A 560 -28.00 12.51 -23.60
C PHE A 560 -28.54 12.28 -22.19
N ASP A 561 -29.86 12.40 -21.99
CA ASP A 561 -30.53 12.10 -20.71
C ASP A 561 -30.42 10.62 -20.35
N THR A 562 -30.63 9.72 -21.34
CA THR A 562 -30.48 8.26 -21.14
C THR A 562 -29.06 7.89 -20.75
N VAL A 563 -28.06 8.45 -21.44
CA VAL A 563 -26.65 8.22 -21.14
C VAL A 563 -26.28 8.76 -19.74
N ALA A 564 -26.71 9.99 -19.41
CA ALA A 564 -26.44 10.59 -18.11
C ALA A 564 -27.15 9.84 -16.96
N SER A 565 -28.36 9.31 -17.20
CA SER A 565 -29.09 8.49 -16.22
C SER A 565 -28.34 7.19 -15.95
N LEU A 566 -27.93 6.45 -16.98
CA LEU A 566 -27.14 5.24 -16.82
C LEU A 566 -25.83 5.51 -16.09
N ALA A 567 -25.15 6.61 -16.42
CA ALA A 567 -23.92 7.00 -15.74
C ALA A 567 -24.12 7.25 -14.23
N ARG A 568 -25.23 7.92 -13.84
CA ARG A 568 -25.56 8.12 -12.43
C ARG A 568 -25.93 6.81 -11.73
N ASP A 569 -26.66 5.92 -12.39
CA ASP A 569 -26.98 4.60 -11.85
C ASP A 569 -25.71 3.74 -11.63
N LEU A 570 -24.73 3.92 -12.50
CA LEU A 570 -23.41 3.30 -12.35
C LEU A 570 -22.54 3.95 -11.27
N GLY A 571 -22.89 5.17 -10.78
CA GLY A 571 -22.18 5.83 -9.68
C GLY A 571 -21.49 7.16 -10.03
N ILE A 572 -21.60 7.64 -11.29
CA ILE A 572 -21.04 8.94 -11.68
C ILE A 572 -22.11 10.02 -11.41
N ALA A 573 -22.25 10.42 -10.15
CA ALA A 573 -23.29 11.34 -9.68
C ALA A 573 -23.24 12.72 -10.36
N SER A 574 -22.08 13.14 -10.84
CA SER A 574 -21.84 14.42 -11.52
C SER A 574 -22.43 14.48 -12.94
N ALA A 575 -22.75 13.33 -13.57
CA ALA A 575 -23.15 13.22 -14.97
C ALA A 575 -24.43 14.01 -15.29
N ARG A 576 -24.38 14.84 -16.35
CA ARG A 576 -25.49 15.69 -16.83
C ARG A 576 -25.74 15.47 -18.30
N ALA A 577 -26.99 15.70 -18.73
CA ALA A 577 -27.44 15.52 -20.09
C ALA A 577 -26.94 16.63 -21.03
N THR A 578 -25.70 16.56 -21.43
CA THR A 578 -25.09 17.45 -22.42
C THR A 578 -24.27 16.63 -23.42
N PRO A 579 -23.96 17.16 -24.62
CA PRO A 579 -23.09 16.44 -25.56
C PRO A 579 -21.71 16.05 -24.97
N ALA A 580 -21.21 16.85 -24.04
CA ALA A 580 -19.92 16.60 -23.38
C ALA A 580 -19.94 15.34 -22.46
N VAL A 581 -21.14 14.84 -22.06
CA VAL A 581 -21.24 13.60 -21.29
C VAL A 581 -20.65 12.41 -22.06
N ALA A 582 -20.85 12.39 -23.39
CA ALA A 582 -20.38 11.30 -24.22
C ALA A 582 -18.86 11.09 -24.23
N ILE A 583 -18.10 12.14 -23.91
CA ILE A 583 -16.64 12.11 -23.88
C ILE A 583 -16.05 12.20 -22.46
N GLY A 584 -16.90 12.11 -21.43
CA GLY A 584 -16.48 12.05 -20.05
C GLY A 584 -16.00 13.37 -19.44
N ALA A 585 -16.69 14.48 -19.77
CA ALA A 585 -16.38 15.80 -19.21
C ALA A 585 -16.80 15.96 -17.74
N TYR A 586 -17.42 14.95 -17.15
CA TYR A 586 -17.90 14.97 -15.77
C TYR A 586 -16.97 14.19 -14.85
N ASP A 587 -16.80 14.73 -13.63
CA ASP A 587 -15.82 14.24 -12.68
C ASP A 587 -16.27 12.94 -11.99
N ALA A 588 -15.31 12.03 -11.83
CA ALA A 588 -15.38 10.89 -10.93
C ALA A 588 -13.98 10.62 -10.36
N THR A 589 -13.91 9.89 -9.27
CA THR A 589 -12.63 9.46 -8.72
C THR A 589 -12.17 8.15 -9.39
N PRO A 590 -10.87 7.81 -9.37
CA PRO A 590 -10.40 6.48 -9.79
C PRO A 590 -11.12 5.33 -9.06
N LEU A 591 -11.44 5.52 -7.78
CA LEU A 591 -12.20 4.55 -6.99
C LEU A 591 -13.66 4.41 -7.47
N ASP A 592 -14.33 5.53 -7.80
CA ASP A 592 -15.68 5.49 -8.39
C ASP A 592 -15.66 4.76 -9.73
N MET A 593 -14.69 5.08 -10.60
CA MET A 593 -14.54 4.41 -11.89
C MET A 593 -14.26 2.92 -11.75
N ALA A 594 -13.52 2.49 -10.72
CA ALA A 594 -13.35 1.08 -10.41
C ALA A 594 -14.71 0.43 -10.08
N GLY A 595 -15.56 1.09 -9.30
CA GLY A 595 -16.95 0.65 -9.05
C GLY A 595 -17.80 0.59 -10.31
N VAL A 596 -17.72 1.60 -11.20
CA VAL A 596 -18.42 1.64 -12.50
C VAL A 596 -18.07 0.44 -13.36
N TYR A 597 -16.78 0.14 -13.48
CA TYR A 597 -16.27 -0.93 -14.34
C TYR A 597 -16.58 -2.33 -13.82
N THR A 598 -16.97 -2.50 -12.54
CA THR A 598 -17.48 -3.80 -12.06
C THR A 598 -18.71 -4.23 -12.84
N ALA A 599 -19.60 -3.30 -13.24
CA ALA A 599 -20.80 -3.63 -14.02
C ALA A 599 -20.45 -4.25 -15.39
N PHE A 600 -19.36 -3.86 -16.02
CA PHE A 600 -18.91 -4.47 -17.27
C PHE A 600 -18.23 -5.82 -17.02
N ALA A 601 -17.36 -5.89 -16.00
CA ALA A 601 -16.56 -7.07 -15.70
C ALA A 601 -17.37 -8.20 -15.02
N ASN A 602 -18.54 -7.90 -14.44
CA ASN A 602 -19.34 -8.81 -13.62
C ASN A 602 -20.78 -8.96 -14.15
N GLY A 603 -20.94 -9.12 -15.47
CA GLY A 603 -22.24 -9.42 -16.07
C GLY A 603 -23.35 -8.41 -15.77
N GLY A 604 -23.02 -7.15 -15.67
CA GLY A 604 -23.97 -6.06 -15.40
C GLY A 604 -24.22 -5.75 -13.92
N LEU A 605 -23.67 -6.55 -13.01
CA LEU A 605 -23.77 -6.34 -11.57
C LEU A 605 -22.73 -5.33 -11.12
N LYS A 606 -23.17 -4.11 -10.78
CA LYS A 606 -22.34 -3.09 -10.16
C LYS A 606 -22.14 -3.40 -8.69
N ILE A 607 -20.90 -3.32 -8.21
CA ILE A 607 -20.54 -3.50 -6.80
C ILE A 607 -19.78 -2.27 -6.32
N ASP A 608 -20.17 -1.76 -5.15
CA ASP A 608 -19.48 -0.63 -4.54
C ASP A 608 -18.13 -1.08 -3.98
N PRO A 609 -17.01 -0.36 -4.28
CA PRO A 609 -15.70 -0.70 -3.74
C PRO A 609 -15.65 -0.58 -2.20
N TRP A 610 -15.01 -1.53 -1.56
CA TRP A 610 -14.88 -1.55 -0.11
C TRP A 610 -13.51 -2.04 0.35
N MET A 611 -13.10 -1.64 1.58
CA MET A 611 -11.77 -1.89 2.13
C MET A 611 -11.79 -2.56 3.49
N VAL A 612 -12.81 -2.32 4.33
CA VAL A 612 -12.91 -2.91 5.68
C VAL A 612 -13.80 -4.14 5.63
N ALA A 613 -13.22 -5.31 5.93
CA ALA A 613 -13.93 -6.58 5.95
C ALA A 613 -14.62 -6.82 7.30
N SER A 614 -13.89 -6.65 8.40
CA SER A 614 -14.39 -6.91 9.75
C SER A 614 -13.69 -6.04 10.77
N VAL A 615 -14.39 -5.65 11.82
CA VAL A 615 -13.84 -5.01 13.00
C VAL A 615 -14.14 -5.87 14.21
N ARG A 616 -13.10 -6.24 14.96
CA ARG A 616 -13.21 -7.12 16.14
C ARG A 616 -12.56 -6.48 17.36
N THR A 617 -13.03 -6.88 18.53
CA THR A 617 -12.39 -6.55 19.81
C THR A 617 -11.02 -7.24 19.95
N PRO A 618 -10.18 -6.86 20.90
CA PRO A 618 -8.95 -7.59 21.22
C PRO A 618 -9.18 -9.07 21.59
N SER A 619 -10.36 -9.39 22.16
CA SER A 619 -10.79 -10.75 22.48
C SER A 619 -11.26 -11.56 21.28
N GLY A 620 -11.47 -10.92 20.10
CA GLY A 620 -11.93 -11.58 18.89
C GLY A 620 -13.43 -11.44 18.61
N ASP A 621 -14.21 -10.80 19.50
CA ASP A 621 -15.63 -10.58 19.30
C ASP A 621 -15.89 -9.64 18.14
N VAL A 622 -16.81 -9.98 17.25
CA VAL A 622 -17.16 -9.18 16.08
C VAL A 622 -17.98 -7.96 16.48
N ILE A 623 -17.49 -6.77 16.16
CA ILE A 623 -18.21 -5.50 16.31
C ILE A 623 -19.04 -5.23 15.04
N THR A 624 -18.43 -5.39 13.87
CA THR A 624 -19.10 -5.22 12.58
C THR A 624 -18.39 -6.04 11.51
N ASP A 625 -19.20 -6.65 10.64
CA ASP A 625 -18.75 -7.26 9.39
C ASP A 625 -19.28 -6.44 8.23
N TYR A 626 -18.52 -6.40 7.15
CA TYR A 626 -18.93 -5.72 5.93
C TYR A 626 -19.78 -6.65 5.06
N THR A 627 -20.89 -6.10 4.54
CA THR A 627 -21.68 -6.75 3.51
C THR A 627 -21.60 -5.91 2.24
N PRO A 628 -21.12 -6.48 1.11
CA PRO A 628 -21.05 -5.75 -0.16
C PRO A 628 -22.41 -5.25 -0.62
N THR A 629 -22.48 -4.00 -1.07
CA THR A 629 -23.64 -3.45 -1.73
C THR A 629 -23.48 -3.70 -3.23
N SER A 630 -24.46 -4.41 -3.82
CA SER A 630 -24.48 -4.70 -5.26
C SER A 630 -25.84 -4.41 -5.85
N LYS A 631 -25.86 -4.01 -7.12
CA LYS A 631 -27.09 -3.72 -7.88
C LYS A 631 -26.93 -4.12 -9.34
N GLN A 632 -27.88 -4.88 -9.90
CA GLN A 632 -27.92 -5.15 -11.33
C GLN A 632 -28.27 -3.87 -12.06
N ILE A 633 -27.34 -3.32 -12.85
CA ILE A 633 -27.53 -2.07 -13.61
C ILE A 633 -27.63 -2.35 -15.11
N LEU A 634 -26.82 -3.28 -15.62
CA LEU A 634 -26.87 -3.69 -17.02
C LEU A 634 -27.41 -5.13 -17.14
N ASP A 635 -28.07 -5.44 -18.24
CA ASP A 635 -28.34 -6.83 -18.60
C ASP A 635 -27.00 -7.54 -18.91
N PRO A 636 -26.80 -8.81 -18.52
CA PRO A 636 -25.56 -9.54 -18.79
C PRO A 636 -25.12 -9.52 -20.25
N ARG A 637 -26.09 -9.53 -21.20
CA ARG A 637 -25.82 -9.44 -22.64
C ARG A 637 -25.22 -8.09 -23.03
N VAL A 638 -25.73 -6.98 -22.46
CA VAL A 638 -25.21 -5.63 -22.70
C VAL A 638 -23.83 -5.46 -22.11
N ALA A 639 -23.59 -5.99 -20.91
CA ALA A 639 -22.28 -6.00 -20.29
C ALA A 639 -21.25 -6.76 -21.16
N TYR A 640 -21.61 -7.94 -21.65
CA TYR A 640 -20.74 -8.75 -22.52
C TYR A 640 -20.48 -8.07 -23.87
N LEU A 641 -21.50 -7.51 -24.54
CA LEU A 641 -21.33 -6.75 -25.80
C LEU A 641 -20.36 -5.58 -25.61
N SER A 642 -20.47 -4.85 -24.48
CA SER A 642 -19.58 -3.75 -24.14
C SER A 642 -18.16 -4.26 -23.86
N THR A 643 -18.01 -5.39 -23.18
CA THR A 643 -16.72 -6.07 -22.91
C THR A 643 -16.06 -6.47 -24.22
N SER A 644 -16.77 -7.14 -25.14
CA SER A 644 -16.25 -7.55 -26.46
C SER A 644 -15.77 -6.34 -27.28
N MET A 645 -16.48 -5.21 -27.22
CA MET A 645 -16.02 -3.98 -27.86
C MET A 645 -14.75 -3.40 -27.17
N MET A 646 -14.60 -3.54 -25.85
CA MET A 646 -13.40 -3.10 -25.12
C MET A 646 -12.21 -4.05 -25.30
N GLU A 647 -12.41 -5.34 -25.59
CA GLU A 647 -11.34 -6.24 -26.03
C GLU A 647 -10.68 -5.74 -27.32
N ALA A 648 -11.47 -5.21 -28.26
CA ALA A 648 -10.96 -4.65 -29.50
C ALA A 648 -10.01 -3.44 -29.28
N VAL A 649 -10.20 -2.66 -28.21
CA VAL A 649 -9.31 -1.54 -27.85
C VAL A 649 -7.90 -2.01 -27.55
N LEU A 650 -7.73 -3.25 -27.05
CA LEU A 650 -6.44 -3.85 -26.72
C LEU A 650 -5.81 -4.62 -27.88
N GLN A 651 -6.44 -4.62 -29.04
CA GLN A 651 -6.00 -5.42 -30.20
C GLN A 651 -5.65 -4.52 -31.41
N GLY A 652 -4.81 -5.01 -32.30
CA GLY A 652 -4.54 -4.43 -33.61
C GLY A 652 -4.19 -2.94 -33.55
N LYS A 653 -5.08 -2.11 -34.12
CA LYS A 653 -4.92 -0.64 -34.18
C LYS A 653 -5.65 0.08 -33.03
N GLY A 654 -6.10 -0.64 -32.02
CA GLY A 654 -6.76 -0.06 -30.85
C GLY A 654 -5.84 0.83 -30.03
N THR A 655 -6.42 1.84 -29.36
CA THR A 655 -5.65 2.83 -28.58
C THR A 655 -4.92 2.21 -27.38
N GLY A 656 -5.37 1.06 -26.89
CA GLY A 656 -4.75 0.29 -25.82
C GLY A 656 -3.86 -0.87 -26.29
N ALA A 657 -3.67 -1.07 -27.61
CA ALA A 657 -2.91 -2.22 -28.13
C ALA A 657 -1.45 -2.29 -27.63
N GLY A 658 -0.89 -1.15 -27.20
CA GLY A 658 0.46 -1.07 -26.61
C GLY A 658 0.68 -2.00 -25.41
N VAL A 659 -0.36 -2.34 -24.65
CA VAL A 659 -0.25 -3.26 -23.49
C VAL A 659 0.16 -4.68 -23.93
N ARG A 660 -0.24 -5.10 -25.15
CA ARG A 660 0.15 -6.40 -25.71
C ARG A 660 1.64 -6.42 -26.08
N ASN A 661 2.15 -5.31 -26.62
CA ASN A 661 3.58 -5.16 -26.95
C ASN A 661 4.47 -5.16 -25.71
N MET A 662 3.93 -4.82 -24.54
CA MET A 662 4.62 -4.91 -23.24
C MET A 662 4.61 -6.32 -22.63
N GLY A 663 4.04 -7.30 -23.35
CA GLY A 663 4.03 -8.72 -22.96
C GLY A 663 2.88 -9.12 -22.05
N PHE A 664 1.84 -8.30 -21.90
CA PHE A 664 0.61 -8.71 -21.25
C PHE A 664 -0.28 -9.47 -22.25
N THR A 665 -0.42 -10.78 -22.07
CA THR A 665 -1.08 -11.69 -23.06
C THR A 665 -2.42 -12.24 -22.55
N ALA A 666 -2.73 -12.16 -21.25
CA ALA A 666 -3.96 -12.71 -20.71
C ALA A 666 -5.21 -12.04 -21.32
N PRO A 667 -6.35 -12.78 -21.42
CA PRO A 667 -7.61 -12.21 -21.85
C PRO A 667 -7.99 -10.98 -21.01
N ALA A 668 -8.31 -9.88 -21.68
CA ALA A 668 -8.66 -8.63 -21.00
C ALA A 668 -9.43 -7.69 -21.91
N ALA A 669 -10.24 -6.84 -21.29
CA ALA A 669 -10.93 -5.74 -21.89
C ALA A 669 -10.49 -4.42 -21.24
N GLY A 670 -10.52 -3.31 -21.98
CA GLY A 670 -10.09 -2.04 -21.41
C GLY A 670 -10.33 -0.84 -22.31
N LYS A 671 -10.10 0.35 -21.75
CA LYS A 671 -10.27 1.63 -22.43
C LYS A 671 -9.24 2.64 -21.98
N THR A 672 -8.63 3.33 -22.93
CA THR A 672 -7.78 4.49 -22.71
C THR A 672 -8.61 5.77 -22.53
N GLY A 673 -8.16 6.66 -21.66
CA GLY A 673 -8.66 8.02 -21.53
C GLY A 673 -7.53 9.03 -21.70
N THR A 674 -7.80 10.09 -22.42
CA THR A 674 -6.88 11.21 -22.63
C THR A 674 -7.67 12.50 -22.68
N GLU A 675 -7.35 13.41 -21.81
CA GLU A 675 -7.78 14.79 -21.77
C GLU A 675 -6.63 15.62 -21.19
N HIS A 676 -6.83 16.41 -20.13
CA HIS A 676 -5.72 16.99 -19.35
C HIS A 676 -4.96 15.90 -18.59
N ASP A 677 -5.67 14.88 -18.13
CA ASP A 677 -5.14 13.72 -17.46
C ASP A 677 -5.12 12.48 -18.37
N ALA A 678 -4.28 11.52 -18.04
CA ALA A 678 -4.20 10.24 -18.70
C ALA A 678 -4.86 9.15 -17.84
N TRP A 679 -5.72 8.35 -18.46
CA TRP A 679 -6.44 7.27 -17.79
C TRP A 679 -6.27 5.95 -18.53
N PHE A 680 -6.34 4.87 -17.77
CA PHE A 680 -6.57 3.54 -18.31
C PHE A 680 -7.47 2.75 -17.35
N ALA A 681 -8.58 2.21 -17.91
CA ALA A 681 -9.49 1.33 -17.20
C ALA A 681 -9.46 -0.03 -17.89
N GLY A 682 -9.14 -1.10 -17.18
CA GLY A 682 -9.09 -2.42 -17.79
C GLY A 682 -9.22 -3.54 -16.77
N TYR A 683 -9.66 -4.71 -17.25
CA TYR A 683 -9.94 -5.86 -16.40
C TYR A 683 -9.76 -7.18 -17.15
N THR A 684 -9.48 -8.21 -16.34
CA THR A 684 -9.61 -9.64 -16.69
C THR A 684 -10.89 -10.19 -16.07
N THR A 685 -11.12 -11.48 -16.15
CA THR A 685 -12.27 -12.12 -15.48
C THR A 685 -12.20 -12.03 -13.94
N ASN A 686 -11.04 -11.89 -13.34
CA ASN A 686 -10.85 -11.95 -11.88
C ASN A 686 -10.16 -10.71 -11.26
N LEU A 687 -9.74 -9.75 -12.07
CA LEU A 687 -9.06 -8.54 -11.56
C LEU A 687 -9.38 -7.32 -12.41
N LEU A 688 -9.79 -6.22 -11.78
CA LEU A 688 -10.05 -4.94 -12.40
C LEU A 688 -9.04 -3.92 -11.88
N CYS A 689 -8.49 -3.09 -12.78
CA CYS A 689 -7.54 -2.05 -12.41
C CYS A 689 -7.81 -0.75 -13.17
N ILE A 690 -7.87 0.36 -12.42
CA ILE A 690 -7.94 1.73 -12.93
C ILE A 690 -6.62 2.42 -12.63
N VAL A 691 -6.04 3.06 -13.65
CA VAL A 691 -4.84 3.91 -13.52
C VAL A 691 -5.16 5.31 -13.99
N TRP A 692 -4.73 6.28 -13.20
CA TRP A 692 -4.79 7.71 -13.50
C TRP A 692 -3.40 8.34 -13.37
N VAL A 693 -3.09 9.27 -14.26
CA VAL A 693 -1.85 10.09 -14.24
C VAL A 693 -2.24 11.53 -14.55
N GLY A 694 -1.90 12.48 -13.69
CA GLY A 694 -2.24 13.89 -13.86
C GLY A 694 -1.52 14.82 -12.91
N ASN A 695 -1.63 16.13 -13.13
CA ASN A 695 -1.06 17.15 -12.25
C ASN A 695 -2.04 17.53 -11.13
N ASP A 696 -1.51 17.93 -9.96
CA ASP A 696 -2.31 18.36 -8.81
C ASP A 696 -3.20 19.57 -9.13
N ASP A 697 -2.72 20.48 -9.94
CA ASP A 697 -3.38 21.72 -10.34
C ASP A 697 -4.25 21.61 -11.60
N TYR A 698 -4.49 20.38 -12.09
CA TYR A 698 -5.25 20.08 -13.30
C TYR A 698 -4.67 20.67 -14.60
N THR A 699 -3.41 21.08 -14.59
CA THR A 699 -2.73 21.44 -15.83
C THR A 699 -2.53 20.21 -16.70
N ASP A 700 -2.71 20.38 -18.01
CA ASP A 700 -2.63 19.31 -18.99
C ASP A 700 -1.22 18.73 -19.06
N ILE A 701 -1.09 17.45 -18.73
CA ILE A 701 0.18 16.70 -18.78
C ILE A 701 0.68 16.52 -20.22
N LYS A 702 -0.19 16.59 -21.20
CA LYS A 702 0.09 16.38 -22.64
C LYS A 702 0.74 15.03 -22.94
N ILE A 703 0.45 14.02 -22.19
CA ILE A 703 0.84 12.64 -22.41
C ILE A 703 -0.45 11.84 -22.49
N GLU A 704 -0.58 11.05 -23.54
CA GLU A 704 -1.77 10.24 -23.76
C GLU A 704 -1.90 9.11 -22.76
N GLY A 705 -3.14 8.67 -22.48
CA GLY A 705 -3.42 7.50 -21.64
C GLY A 705 -2.71 6.25 -22.12
N ALA A 706 -2.56 6.08 -23.43
CA ALA A 706 -1.79 4.99 -24.03
C ALA A 706 -0.28 5.00 -23.66
N HIS A 707 0.28 6.16 -23.32
CA HIS A 707 1.72 6.35 -23.07
C HIS A 707 2.07 6.65 -21.61
N ALA A 708 1.09 6.96 -20.76
CA ALA A 708 1.28 7.20 -19.33
C ALA A 708 0.58 6.13 -18.47
N ALA A 709 -0.75 6.00 -18.55
CA ALA A 709 -1.54 5.12 -17.69
C ALA A 709 -1.54 3.65 -18.15
N ALA A 710 -1.64 3.38 -19.47
CA ALA A 710 -1.66 2.02 -20.01
C ALA A 710 -0.38 1.22 -19.72
N PRO A 711 0.85 1.80 -19.79
CA PRO A 711 2.05 1.10 -19.40
C PRO A 711 2.07 0.68 -17.92
N ILE A 712 1.63 1.55 -17.01
CA ILE A 712 1.55 1.23 -15.58
C ILE A 712 0.56 0.07 -15.37
N TRP A 713 -0.60 0.15 -16.02
CA TRP A 713 -1.61 -0.91 -15.96
C TRP A 713 -1.04 -2.25 -16.48
N ALA A 714 -0.35 -2.25 -17.62
CA ALA A 714 0.23 -3.44 -18.21
C ALA A 714 1.30 -4.08 -17.30
N ASP A 715 2.20 -3.27 -16.73
CA ASP A 715 3.22 -3.76 -15.81
C ASP A 715 2.63 -4.31 -14.53
N PHE A 716 1.61 -3.66 -13.97
CA PHE A 716 0.88 -4.16 -12.82
C PHE A 716 0.16 -5.49 -13.15
N MET A 717 -0.67 -5.52 -14.18
CA MET A 717 -1.46 -6.71 -14.52
C MET A 717 -0.58 -7.90 -14.91
N LYS A 718 0.55 -7.67 -15.56
CA LYS A 718 1.52 -8.73 -15.87
C LYS A 718 2.10 -9.37 -14.59
N GLN A 719 2.41 -8.57 -13.57
CA GLN A 719 2.85 -9.06 -12.28
C GLN A 719 1.70 -9.75 -11.53
N ALA A 720 0.51 -9.18 -11.57
CA ALA A 720 -0.67 -9.69 -10.90
C ALA A 720 -1.09 -11.08 -11.40
N VAL A 721 -1.19 -11.28 -12.72
CA VAL A 721 -1.57 -12.60 -13.30
C VAL A 721 -0.47 -13.65 -13.16
N ALA A 722 0.74 -13.27 -12.78
CA ALA A 722 1.80 -14.19 -12.42
C ALA A 722 1.68 -14.70 -10.96
N LEU A 723 0.86 -14.05 -10.14
CA LEU A 723 0.59 -14.51 -8.78
C LEU A 723 -0.36 -15.72 -8.81
N PRO A 724 -0.14 -16.73 -7.98
CA PRO A 724 -0.93 -17.97 -8.00
C PRO A 724 -2.44 -17.78 -7.87
N GLN A 725 -2.86 -16.80 -7.06
CA GLN A 725 -4.28 -16.49 -6.79
C GLN A 725 -4.99 -15.77 -7.95
N TYR A 726 -4.26 -15.27 -8.96
CA TYR A 726 -4.80 -14.52 -10.11
C TYR A 726 -4.35 -15.09 -11.46
N SER A 727 -3.72 -16.27 -11.46
CA SER A 727 -3.16 -16.90 -12.67
C SER A 727 -4.21 -17.63 -13.51
N ASP A 728 -5.41 -17.83 -13.00
CA ASP A 728 -6.51 -18.57 -13.63
C ASP A 728 -7.44 -17.67 -14.48
N THR A 729 -6.87 -16.62 -15.07
CA THR A 729 -7.63 -15.75 -15.98
C THR A 729 -8.15 -16.54 -17.18
N ALA A 730 -9.47 -16.48 -17.39
CA ALA A 730 -10.17 -17.15 -18.50
C ALA A 730 -10.61 -16.13 -19.57
N GLU A 731 -10.98 -16.63 -20.76
CA GLU A 731 -11.72 -15.87 -21.76
C GLU A 731 -13.09 -15.44 -21.21
N PHE A 732 -13.58 -14.26 -21.65
CA PHE A 732 -14.92 -13.83 -21.31
C PHE A 732 -15.97 -14.70 -22.01
N THR A 733 -16.88 -15.30 -21.24
CA THR A 733 -17.90 -16.21 -21.78
C THR A 733 -19.17 -15.46 -22.15
N PRO A 734 -19.67 -15.60 -23.39
CA PRO A 734 -20.92 -14.97 -23.78
C PRO A 734 -22.11 -15.57 -23.02
N PRO A 735 -23.01 -14.74 -22.48
CA PRO A 735 -24.24 -15.21 -21.84
C PRO A 735 -25.25 -15.68 -22.89
N ASP A 736 -26.29 -16.39 -22.42
CA ASP A 736 -27.42 -16.80 -23.27
C ASP A 736 -28.03 -15.59 -23.98
N GLY A 737 -28.32 -15.72 -25.27
CA GLY A 737 -28.86 -14.65 -26.09
C GLY A 737 -27.82 -13.78 -26.80
N VAL A 738 -26.53 -14.11 -26.64
CA VAL A 738 -25.43 -13.51 -27.40
C VAL A 738 -24.78 -14.57 -28.28
N GLN A 739 -24.51 -14.20 -29.54
CA GLN A 739 -23.77 -15.03 -30.49
C GLN A 739 -22.49 -14.32 -30.97
N LEU A 740 -21.44 -15.10 -31.23
CA LEU A 740 -20.16 -14.64 -31.75
C LEU A 740 -20.11 -14.94 -33.26
N GLU A 741 -19.68 -13.93 -34.04
CA GLU A 741 -19.52 -14.08 -35.48
C GLU A 741 -18.13 -13.60 -35.94
N GLN A 742 -17.60 -14.28 -36.95
CA GLN A 742 -16.39 -13.84 -37.65
C GLN A 742 -16.77 -12.77 -38.67
N ILE A 743 -16.16 -11.61 -38.56
CA ILE A 743 -16.41 -10.45 -39.42
C ILE A 743 -15.19 -10.19 -40.31
N ASP A 744 -15.42 -10.07 -41.63
CA ASP A 744 -14.37 -9.66 -42.56
C ASP A 744 -13.98 -8.21 -42.31
N SER A 745 -12.69 -7.96 -42.11
CA SER A 745 -12.16 -6.64 -41.76
C SER A 745 -12.29 -5.59 -42.83
N THR A 746 -12.47 -6.00 -44.11
CA THR A 746 -12.56 -5.12 -45.25
C THR A 746 -13.99 -4.67 -45.50
N THR A 747 -14.95 -5.59 -45.44
CA THR A 747 -16.38 -5.31 -45.74
C THR A 747 -17.16 -4.97 -44.51
N ASN A 748 -16.70 -5.33 -43.32
CA ASN A 748 -17.43 -5.30 -42.03
C ASN A 748 -18.74 -6.10 -42.09
N LEU A 749 -18.75 -7.21 -42.81
CA LEU A 749 -19.87 -8.14 -42.90
C LEU A 749 -19.46 -9.52 -42.37
N PRO A 750 -20.41 -10.36 -41.95
CA PRO A 750 -20.12 -11.73 -41.57
C PRO A 750 -19.29 -12.46 -42.62
N ALA A 751 -18.22 -13.10 -42.18
CA ALA A 751 -17.31 -13.81 -43.04
C ALA A 751 -17.85 -15.15 -43.51
N ASP A 752 -17.70 -15.46 -44.79
CA ASP A 752 -17.95 -16.79 -45.34
C ASP A 752 -16.69 -17.39 -45.98
N SER A 753 -16.77 -18.53 -46.58
CA SER A 753 -15.62 -19.22 -47.21
C SER A 753 -14.98 -18.47 -48.36
N THR A 754 -15.59 -17.39 -48.85
CA THR A 754 -15.12 -16.59 -50.01
C THR A 754 -14.41 -15.32 -49.57
N CYS A 755 -14.39 -15.03 -48.27
CA CYS A 755 -13.84 -13.80 -47.73
C CYS A 755 -12.32 -13.82 -47.55
N SER A 756 -11.77 -12.67 -47.19
CA SER A 756 -10.32 -12.55 -46.87
C SER A 756 -9.96 -13.37 -45.64
N SER A 757 -8.67 -13.66 -45.45
CA SER A 757 -8.20 -14.30 -44.25
C SER A 757 -8.06 -13.34 -43.05
N ASP A 758 -8.32 -12.05 -43.25
CA ASP A 758 -8.26 -11.02 -42.23
C ASP A 758 -9.67 -10.80 -41.64
N THR A 759 -9.95 -11.52 -40.57
CA THR A 759 -11.21 -11.48 -39.85
C THR A 759 -11.01 -11.17 -38.37
N TYR A 760 -12.06 -10.66 -37.74
CA TYR A 760 -12.13 -10.47 -36.29
C TYR A 760 -13.46 -10.99 -35.74
N THR A 761 -13.48 -11.40 -34.47
CA THR A 761 -14.70 -11.82 -33.78
C THR A 761 -15.46 -10.60 -33.28
N ALA A 762 -16.79 -10.58 -33.49
CA ALA A 762 -17.69 -9.61 -32.88
C ALA A 762 -18.89 -10.32 -32.24
N ALA A 763 -19.42 -9.72 -31.17
CA ALA A 763 -20.56 -10.25 -30.42
C ALA A 763 -21.84 -9.51 -30.82
N PHE A 764 -22.94 -10.27 -30.93
CA PHE A 764 -24.28 -9.77 -31.34
C PHE A 764 -25.35 -10.31 -30.40
N LEU A 765 -26.43 -9.55 -30.22
CA LEU A 765 -27.67 -10.13 -29.72
C LEU A 765 -28.22 -11.13 -30.75
N ASN A 766 -28.79 -12.20 -30.27
CA ASN A 766 -29.42 -13.19 -31.18
C ASN A 766 -30.42 -12.51 -32.13
N GLY A 767 -30.27 -12.79 -33.42
CA GLY A 767 -31.14 -12.22 -34.48
C GLY A 767 -30.75 -10.81 -34.96
N THR A 768 -29.64 -10.23 -34.48
CA THR A 768 -29.18 -8.91 -34.93
C THR A 768 -27.93 -8.96 -35.84
N VAL A 769 -27.42 -10.15 -36.13
CA VAL A 769 -26.35 -10.35 -37.10
C VAL A 769 -26.82 -9.95 -38.50
N PRO A 770 -26.05 -9.14 -39.25
CA PRO A 770 -26.39 -8.86 -40.63
C PRO A 770 -26.52 -10.14 -41.47
N GLN A 771 -27.57 -10.24 -42.30
CA GLN A 771 -27.78 -11.43 -43.16
C GLN A 771 -26.88 -11.42 -44.41
N ALA A 772 -26.41 -10.24 -44.83
CA ALA A 772 -25.48 -10.11 -45.96
C ALA A 772 -24.10 -10.58 -45.48
N THR A 773 -23.46 -11.44 -46.26
CA THR A 773 -22.13 -11.91 -46.07
C THR A 773 -21.13 -11.12 -46.94
N CYS A 774 -19.82 -11.20 -46.64
CA CYS A 774 -18.82 -10.58 -47.45
C CYS A 774 -18.81 -11.15 -48.89
N SER A 775 -18.82 -10.29 -49.91
CA SER A 775 -18.56 -10.67 -51.27
C SER A 775 -17.37 -9.80 -51.77
N HIS A 776 -16.24 -10.44 -52.03
CA HIS A 776 -15.12 -9.78 -52.69
C HIS A 776 -15.14 -10.08 -54.19
N PRO A 777 -15.66 -9.19 -55.03
CA PRO A 777 -15.73 -9.47 -56.47
C PRO A 777 -14.38 -9.71 -57.15
N ASN A 778 -13.29 -9.47 -56.45
CA ASN A 778 -11.92 -9.64 -56.94
C ASN A 778 -11.06 -10.58 -56.08
N ALA A 779 -11.66 -11.45 -55.27
CA ALA A 779 -10.86 -12.45 -54.52
C ALA A 779 -10.10 -13.35 -55.50
N ASP A 780 -8.79 -13.27 -55.50
CA ASP A 780 -7.92 -14.08 -56.34
C ASP A 780 -7.90 -15.52 -55.76
N HIS A 781 -8.82 -16.35 -56.20
CA HIS A 781 -9.02 -17.76 -55.78
C HIS A 781 -7.87 -18.69 -56.21
N ARG A 782 -6.81 -18.19 -56.78
CA ARG A 782 -5.64 -18.99 -57.13
C ARG A 782 -4.93 -19.46 -55.86
N ASN A 783 -4.66 -20.74 -55.78
CA ASN A 783 -3.84 -21.26 -54.68
C ASN A 783 -2.38 -20.72 -54.77
N PHE A 784 -1.62 -20.88 -53.71
CA PHE A 784 -0.24 -20.34 -53.63
C PHE A 784 0.66 -20.71 -54.83
N LEU A 785 0.56 -21.94 -55.35
CA LEU A 785 1.29 -22.41 -56.52
C LEU A 785 0.79 -21.76 -57.80
N GLN A 786 -0.51 -21.55 -57.97
CA GLN A 786 -1.07 -20.81 -59.11
C GLN A 786 -0.70 -19.33 -59.13
N LYS A 787 -0.51 -18.71 -57.96
CA LYS A 787 0.00 -17.32 -57.86
C LYS A 787 1.48 -17.22 -58.23
N ILE A 788 2.30 -18.19 -57.82
CA ILE A 788 3.73 -18.21 -58.16
C ILE A 788 3.98 -18.49 -59.65
N PHE A 789 3.21 -19.41 -60.22
CA PHE A 789 3.43 -19.82 -61.61
C PHE A 789 2.58 -19.05 -62.63
N GLY A 790 1.84 -18.04 -62.25
CA GLY A 790 1.06 -17.20 -63.16
C GLY A 790 -0.06 -17.92 -63.94
N ILE A 791 -0.51 -19.10 -63.45
CA ILE A 791 -1.49 -19.98 -64.11
C ILE A 791 -2.91 -19.60 -63.69
N GLY A 792 -3.77 -19.18 -64.62
CA GLY A 792 -5.20 -18.89 -64.39
C GLY A 792 -5.59 -17.55 -64.96
N ASN A 793 -6.42 -17.55 -66.03
CA ASN A 793 -6.94 -16.34 -66.67
C ASN A 793 -7.86 -15.60 -65.70
N LYS A 794 -7.60 -14.29 -65.51
CA LYS A 794 -8.61 -13.38 -64.96
C LYS A 794 -9.80 -13.37 -65.84
N LYS A 795 -10.99 -13.81 -65.42
CA LYS A 795 -12.24 -13.46 -66.11
C LYS A 795 -12.39 -11.97 -66.09
N PRO A 796 -12.70 -11.32 -67.24
CA PRO A 796 -12.98 -9.88 -67.22
C PRO A 796 -14.30 -9.61 -66.46
N SER A 797 -14.26 -8.58 -65.61
CA SER A 797 -15.43 -8.02 -64.97
C SER A 797 -16.44 -7.57 -66.02
N GLN A 798 -17.69 -8.04 -65.91
CA GLN A 798 -18.85 -7.34 -66.40
C GLN A 798 -19.49 -6.53 -65.27
#